data_d98a5cbcfe33a581a27a04ca65c30740
#
_entry.id   d98a5cbcfe33a581a27a04ca65c30740
#
_cell.length_a   1.000
_cell.length_b   1.000
_cell.length_c   1.000
_cell.angle_alpha   90.00
_cell.angle_beta   90.00
_cell.angle_gamma   90.00
#
_symmetry.space_group_name_H-M   'P 1'
#
loop_
_entity.id
_entity.type
_entity.pdbx_description
1 polymer ?
#
loop_
_entity_poly.entity_id
_entity_poly.type
_entity_poly.pdbx_seq_one_letter_code
_entity_poly.pdbx_strand_id
1 'polypeptide(L)'
;MIIDTKVFQSLMLTLIVILSYGSVVANEYKLDESRHVTVVAVSISANGSYVGVSADLYVRVVYPGNGHVYVETLPLSQLDLQASTRIAALVASYIAGVNFNHYDFYASIKANTTIIGGPSASGVTAVAFAAALLRLPLNGSVVMTGMIMPDGSIGPVGGIKYKLDAAYSRGAKLFIVPYGQTVDYIQRVVTERIGPLIITRTVREAINLSEYGARIGVKVVPVTNVYEALEIFTDGRYSVRIKDSDTGVASRIYSSIKYVVENWVKKLKDEIADVMNKSKEVEEEALARAKSMYTLYTYRYLLGLLNSIDNNIDNLSREAEYMVSKDSFYSAASMYFQVLTYAYTRLYLLNTIQDPNFVKSFGSSLNNSIYEFIDNIRQKTISSKAELSVAINVLDRAYEAAIYVNRSLRASDIESAVNYLAYASARLYTAKLWSELANVTDIYNGAIDLYNIRTMAMYIHILAQNIYAYIMAFSTSLRNLPTIIDDVEARYNLLQKTDNDLDKLTLGISSISYMYLTLVSMFIQSMEATIYTLNRTLHMNLNMLGNYIPIDAPLYIEIIENLKENPYSQITMLTKLSMILTIYRSIILITENKTITSTIGIETATQTPMDETIRTITKTITITHTITVTQEKPVYGKEHGTVSTTTVNLSDVAVSLIIIVVTVALAILVAIAIRFIGRKDYQYTI
;
A
#
# COMPACT_ATOMS: atom_id res chain seq x y z
N MET A 1 -34.50 -56.62 12.57
CA MET A 1 -33.25 -56.33 13.28
C MET A 1 -33.61 -55.32 14.37
N ILE A 2 -33.83 -55.81 15.58
CA ILE A 2 -34.21 -54.99 16.76
C ILE A 2 -32.89 -54.38 17.23
N ILE A 3 -32.77 -53.07 17.11
CA ILE A 3 -31.62 -52.34 17.68
C ILE A 3 -31.75 -52.46 19.19
N ASP A 4 -30.75 -52.98 19.86
CA ASP A 4 -30.71 -53.11 21.31
C ASP A 4 -30.98 -51.72 21.91
N THR A 5 -31.98 -51.64 22.79
CA THR A 5 -32.43 -50.40 23.45
C THR A 5 -31.29 -49.68 24.16
N LYS A 6 -30.28 -50.39 24.63
CA LYS A 6 -29.08 -49.88 25.28
C LYS A 6 -28.15 -49.17 24.27
N VAL A 7 -28.04 -49.68 23.04
CA VAL A 7 -27.23 -49.05 21.97
C VAL A 7 -27.91 -47.78 21.48
N PHE A 8 -29.26 -47.79 21.38
CA PHE A 8 -30.02 -46.59 21.01
C PHE A 8 -29.95 -45.50 22.08
N GLN A 9 -30.05 -45.88 23.39
CA GLN A 9 -29.90 -44.94 24.49
C GLN A 9 -28.48 -44.37 24.57
N SER A 10 -27.46 -45.16 24.35
CA SER A 10 -26.06 -44.72 24.28
C SER A 10 -25.82 -43.72 23.12
N LEU A 11 -26.37 -44.01 21.95
CA LEU A 11 -26.30 -43.11 20.79
C LEU A 11 -27.06 -41.80 21.03
N MET A 12 -28.23 -41.85 21.64
CA MET A 12 -28.98 -40.64 22.03
C MET A 12 -28.27 -39.82 23.08
N LEU A 13 -27.65 -40.47 24.07
CA LEU A 13 -26.85 -39.76 25.08
C LEU A 13 -25.62 -39.11 24.45
N THR A 14 -24.93 -39.80 23.58
CA THR A 14 -23.78 -39.25 22.82
C THR A 14 -24.20 -38.09 21.92
N LEU A 15 -25.34 -38.16 21.26
CA LEU A 15 -25.90 -37.10 20.45
C LEU A 15 -26.29 -35.88 21.33
N ILE A 16 -26.90 -36.09 22.49
CA ILE A 16 -27.24 -35.02 23.42
C ILE A 16 -25.97 -34.38 24.00
N VAL A 17 -24.93 -35.14 24.30
CA VAL A 17 -23.63 -34.63 24.75
C VAL A 17 -22.99 -33.83 23.64
N ILE A 18 -22.99 -34.30 22.35
CA ILE A 18 -22.45 -33.57 21.21
C ILE A 18 -23.26 -32.29 21.00
N LEU A 19 -24.60 -32.33 21.07
CA LEU A 19 -25.47 -31.17 20.93
C LEU A 19 -25.32 -30.18 22.11
N SER A 20 -25.11 -30.68 23.35
CA SER A 20 -24.87 -29.81 24.50
C SER A 20 -23.46 -29.21 24.49
N TYR A 21 -22.45 -29.93 24.00
CA TYR A 21 -21.12 -29.35 23.76
C TYR A 21 -21.14 -28.33 22.59
N GLY A 22 -21.93 -28.56 21.53
CA GLY A 22 -22.13 -27.59 20.48
C GLY A 22 -22.85 -26.32 20.90
N SER A 23 -23.63 -26.35 22.00
CA SER A 23 -24.32 -25.16 22.51
C SER A 23 -23.51 -24.39 23.59
N VAL A 24 -22.39 -24.92 24.07
CA VAL A 24 -21.58 -24.28 25.14
C VAL A 24 -20.45 -23.42 24.56
N VAL A 25 -20.15 -23.47 23.25
CA VAL A 25 -19.02 -22.72 22.73
C VAL A 25 -19.37 -22.07 21.39
N ALA A 26 -19.79 -20.91 21.43
CA ALA A 26 -19.35 -19.79 20.60
C ALA A 26 -20.05 -18.57 21.17
N ASN A 27 -19.45 -17.96 22.17
CA ASN A 27 -19.56 -16.53 22.27
C ASN A 27 -18.90 -16.00 20.98
N GLU A 28 -19.64 -16.07 19.86
CA GLU A 28 -19.18 -15.54 18.59
C GLU A 28 -18.76 -14.11 18.87
N TYR A 29 -17.47 -13.83 18.70
CA TYR A 29 -17.00 -12.45 18.79
C TYR A 29 -17.86 -11.62 17.84
N LYS A 30 -18.65 -10.72 18.40
CA LYS A 30 -19.48 -9.78 17.64
C LYS A 30 -18.97 -8.38 17.93
N LEU A 31 -18.76 -7.62 16.87
CA LEU A 31 -18.53 -6.19 16.96
C LEU A 31 -19.73 -5.48 16.31
N ASP A 32 -20.26 -4.51 17.01
CA ASP A 32 -21.25 -3.57 16.50
C ASP A 32 -21.00 -2.24 17.21
N GLU A 33 -20.06 -1.48 16.66
CA GLU A 33 -19.55 -0.27 17.29
C GLU A 33 -19.80 0.94 16.41
N SER A 34 -20.33 2.00 17.00
CA SER A 34 -20.60 3.25 16.30
C SER A 34 -19.78 4.39 16.89
N ARG A 35 -19.37 5.33 16.03
CA ARG A 35 -18.71 6.58 16.44
C ARG A 35 -19.34 7.76 15.71
N HIS A 36 -19.33 8.90 16.36
CA HIS A 36 -19.78 10.17 15.81
C HIS A 36 -18.65 11.19 15.86
N VAL A 37 -18.47 11.92 14.76
CA VAL A 37 -17.51 13.02 14.65
C VAL A 37 -18.10 14.15 13.84
N THR A 38 -17.69 15.39 14.15
CA THR A 38 -17.98 16.55 13.32
C THR A 38 -17.02 16.62 12.15
N VAL A 39 -17.55 16.75 10.94
CA VAL A 39 -16.80 17.03 9.71
C VAL A 39 -17.03 18.46 9.25
N VAL A 40 -16.04 19.02 8.55
CA VAL A 40 -16.08 20.41 8.07
C VAL A 40 -15.76 20.48 6.59
N ALA A 41 -16.44 21.38 5.89
CA ALA A 41 -16.29 21.60 4.46
C ALA A 41 -16.35 23.10 4.13
N VAL A 42 -16.05 23.43 2.88
CA VAL A 42 -16.24 24.77 2.33
C VAL A 42 -17.43 24.75 1.39
N SER A 43 -18.29 25.74 1.52
CA SER A 43 -19.42 25.97 0.62
C SER A 43 -19.32 27.38 0.02
N ILE A 44 -20.08 27.63 -1.03
CA ILE A 44 -20.23 28.95 -1.64
C ILE A 44 -21.58 29.50 -1.21
N SER A 45 -21.57 30.63 -0.55
CA SER A 45 -22.79 31.35 -0.12
C SER A 45 -23.50 32.01 -1.31
N ALA A 46 -24.73 32.44 -1.12
CA ALA A 46 -25.56 33.09 -2.17
C ALA A 46 -24.89 34.31 -2.80
N ASN A 47 -24.01 35.01 -2.08
CA ASN A 47 -23.26 36.16 -2.59
C ASN A 47 -21.93 35.82 -3.26
N GLY A 48 -21.66 34.51 -3.46
CA GLY A 48 -20.45 34.00 -4.12
C GLY A 48 -19.21 33.88 -3.21
N SER A 49 -19.31 34.18 -1.92
CA SER A 49 -18.18 34.08 -0.99
C SER A 49 -18.08 32.69 -0.40
N TYR A 50 -16.82 32.25 -0.12
CA TYR A 50 -16.56 30.99 0.55
C TYR A 50 -16.93 31.08 2.03
N VAL A 51 -17.65 30.07 2.50
CA VAL A 51 -18.04 29.90 3.90
C VAL A 51 -17.75 28.49 4.39
N GLY A 52 -17.35 28.39 5.65
CA GLY A 52 -17.20 27.09 6.30
C GLY A 52 -18.56 26.52 6.71
N VAL A 53 -18.76 25.25 6.45
CA VAL A 53 -19.95 24.48 6.87
C VAL A 53 -19.53 23.25 7.62
N SER A 54 -20.38 22.79 8.53
CA SER A 54 -20.15 21.57 9.30
C SER A 54 -21.27 20.57 9.05
N ALA A 55 -20.94 19.29 9.18
CA ALA A 55 -21.88 18.18 9.10
C ALA A 55 -21.55 17.15 10.19
N ASP A 56 -22.48 16.24 10.41
CA ASP A 56 -22.30 15.13 11.34
C ASP A 56 -21.98 13.86 10.54
N LEU A 57 -20.88 13.21 10.89
CA LEU A 57 -20.48 11.90 10.34
C LEU A 57 -20.70 10.85 11.42
N TYR A 58 -21.53 9.88 11.11
CA TYR A 58 -21.75 8.68 11.89
C TYR A 58 -21.09 7.50 11.18
N VAL A 59 -20.22 6.79 11.87
CA VAL A 59 -19.66 5.53 11.38
C VAL A 59 -20.12 4.38 12.25
N ARG A 60 -20.27 3.19 11.64
CA ARG A 60 -20.55 1.93 12.32
C ARG A 60 -19.71 0.84 11.69
N VAL A 61 -19.14 -0.03 12.51
CA VAL A 61 -18.37 -1.20 12.08
C VAL A 61 -18.99 -2.44 12.68
N VAL A 62 -19.22 -3.44 11.85
CA VAL A 62 -19.89 -4.69 12.22
C VAL A 62 -18.98 -5.87 11.91
N TYR A 63 -18.89 -6.85 12.83
CA TYR A 63 -18.29 -8.16 12.65
C TYR A 63 -19.28 -9.25 13.16
N PRO A 64 -19.46 -10.35 12.44
CA PRO A 64 -18.85 -10.68 11.15
C PRO A 64 -19.40 -9.84 10.01
N GLY A 65 -18.57 -9.64 8.97
CA GLY A 65 -18.87 -8.92 7.76
C GLY A 65 -18.14 -9.53 6.55
N ASN A 66 -18.20 -8.85 5.41
CA ASN A 66 -17.68 -9.35 4.13
C ASN A 66 -16.82 -8.29 3.37
N GLY A 67 -16.29 -7.29 4.07
CA GLY A 67 -15.48 -6.23 3.47
C GLY A 67 -16.30 -5.20 2.68
N HIS A 68 -17.57 -5.04 2.99
CA HIS A 68 -18.39 -4.03 2.37
C HIS A 68 -18.25 -2.66 3.04
N VAL A 69 -18.28 -1.61 2.23
CA VAL A 69 -18.29 -0.22 2.70
C VAL A 69 -19.52 0.48 2.15
N TYR A 70 -20.43 0.81 3.04
CA TYR A 70 -21.69 1.47 2.76
C TYR A 70 -21.56 2.95 3.06
N VAL A 71 -21.90 3.79 2.07
CA VAL A 71 -21.87 5.25 2.20
C VAL A 71 -23.27 5.80 1.98
N GLU A 72 -23.82 6.36 3.04
CA GLU A 72 -25.09 7.08 3.02
C GLU A 72 -24.83 8.57 3.12
N THR A 73 -25.43 9.35 2.25
CA THR A 73 -25.36 10.81 2.30
C THR A 73 -26.73 11.42 2.10
N LEU A 74 -27.03 12.43 2.89
CA LEU A 74 -28.21 13.27 2.71
C LEU A 74 -27.74 14.71 2.49
N PRO A 75 -27.89 15.22 1.26
CA PRO A 75 -28.53 14.60 0.10
C PRO A 75 -27.64 13.66 -0.76
N LEU A 76 -26.93 14.12 -1.78
CA LEU A 76 -26.15 13.27 -2.70
C LEU A 76 -24.64 13.40 -2.45
N SER A 77 -23.89 12.32 -2.75
CA SER A 77 -22.42 12.32 -2.67
C SER A 77 -21.75 12.27 -4.04
N GLN A 78 -20.58 12.89 -4.12
CA GLN A 78 -19.69 12.74 -5.26
C GLN A 78 -18.88 11.42 -5.16
N LEU A 79 -18.29 10.99 -6.28
CA LEU A 79 -17.52 9.75 -6.38
C LEU A 79 -16.26 9.77 -5.50
N ASP A 80 -15.61 10.92 -5.34
CA ASP A 80 -14.41 11.09 -4.52
C ASP A 80 -14.67 10.84 -3.03
N LEU A 81 -15.85 11.22 -2.52
CA LEU A 81 -16.26 10.91 -1.16
C LEU A 81 -16.45 9.40 -0.96
N GLN A 82 -17.12 8.72 -1.91
CA GLN A 82 -17.35 7.28 -1.82
C GLN A 82 -16.03 6.51 -1.88
N ALA A 83 -15.17 6.85 -2.84
CA ALA A 83 -13.87 6.21 -3.02
C ALA A 83 -12.95 6.45 -1.81
N SER A 84 -12.89 7.68 -1.28
CA SER A 84 -12.07 8.02 -0.11
C SER A 84 -12.56 7.35 1.18
N THR A 85 -13.88 7.16 1.34
CA THR A 85 -14.45 6.43 2.48
C THR A 85 -14.02 4.96 2.45
N ARG A 86 -13.92 4.35 1.27
CA ARG A 86 -13.43 2.98 1.14
C ARG A 86 -11.94 2.86 1.50
N ILE A 87 -11.12 3.81 1.06
CA ILE A 87 -9.71 3.88 1.48
C ILE A 87 -9.61 4.10 2.99
N ALA A 88 -10.47 4.95 3.58
CA ALA A 88 -10.51 5.17 5.03
C ALA A 88 -10.80 3.88 5.82
N ALA A 89 -11.71 3.03 5.35
CA ALA A 89 -12.02 1.75 5.97
C ALA A 89 -10.86 0.75 5.85
N LEU A 90 -10.20 0.67 4.69
CA LEU A 90 -9.00 -0.14 4.49
C LEU A 90 -7.86 0.29 5.42
N VAL A 91 -7.57 1.59 5.48
CA VAL A 91 -6.54 2.17 6.38
C VAL A 91 -6.87 1.90 7.83
N ALA A 92 -8.12 2.11 8.26
CA ALA A 92 -8.57 1.84 9.61
C ALA A 92 -8.36 0.36 10.01
N SER A 93 -8.61 -0.56 9.10
CA SER A 93 -8.44 -1.99 9.33
C SER A 93 -6.99 -2.36 9.57
N TYR A 94 -6.05 -1.85 8.76
CA TYR A 94 -4.64 -2.18 8.99
C TYR A 94 -4.05 -1.44 10.22
N ILE A 95 -4.57 -0.26 10.60
CA ILE A 95 -4.21 0.42 11.84
C ILE A 95 -4.67 -0.41 13.04
N ALA A 96 -5.91 -0.88 13.01
CA ALA A 96 -6.47 -1.73 14.05
C ALA A 96 -5.89 -3.15 14.08
N GLY A 97 -5.11 -3.55 13.07
CA GLY A 97 -4.52 -4.88 12.98
C GLY A 97 -5.52 -5.98 12.68
N VAL A 98 -6.57 -5.70 11.90
CA VAL A 98 -7.65 -6.64 11.57
C VAL A 98 -7.76 -6.89 10.07
N ASN A 99 -8.30 -8.06 9.71
CA ASN A 99 -8.59 -8.39 8.32
C ASN A 99 -9.84 -7.64 7.86
N PHE A 100 -9.67 -6.70 6.92
CA PHE A 100 -10.74 -5.88 6.35
C PHE A 100 -11.93 -6.72 5.84
N ASN A 101 -11.66 -7.88 5.23
CA ASN A 101 -12.70 -8.72 4.63
C ASN A 101 -13.66 -9.37 5.65
N HIS A 102 -13.35 -9.28 6.94
CA HIS A 102 -14.20 -9.84 8.00
C HIS A 102 -15.16 -8.82 8.62
N TYR A 103 -15.12 -7.56 8.18
CA TYR A 103 -15.91 -6.46 8.73
C TYR A 103 -16.73 -5.77 7.67
N ASP A 104 -17.88 -5.22 8.03
CA ASP A 104 -18.63 -4.29 7.21
C ASP A 104 -18.60 -2.90 7.84
N PHE A 105 -18.46 -1.88 6.98
CA PHE A 105 -18.26 -0.49 7.35
C PHE A 105 -19.42 0.36 6.85
N TYR A 106 -19.95 1.20 7.71
CA TYR A 106 -21.05 2.11 7.38
C TYR A 106 -20.63 3.53 7.70
N ALA A 107 -20.79 4.45 6.75
CA ALA A 107 -20.59 5.88 6.96
C ALA A 107 -21.85 6.63 6.53
N SER A 108 -22.44 7.42 7.42
CA SER A 108 -23.60 8.26 7.16
C SER A 108 -23.25 9.72 7.42
N ILE A 109 -23.38 10.59 6.40
CA ILE A 109 -23.10 12.01 6.49
C ILE A 109 -24.40 12.79 6.26
N LYS A 110 -24.75 13.63 7.23
CA LYS A 110 -25.93 14.51 7.16
C LYS A 110 -25.49 15.97 7.11
N ALA A 111 -25.78 16.65 6.03
CA ALA A 111 -25.43 18.06 5.83
C ALA A 111 -26.57 18.86 5.21
N ASN A 112 -26.61 20.16 5.50
CA ASN A 112 -27.57 21.11 4.94
C ASN A 112 -27.05 21.71 3.61
N THR A 113 -26.73 20.87 2.63
CA THR A 113 -26.23 21.27 1.31
C THR A 113 -26.80 20.33 0.26
N THR A 114 -26.79 20.70 -1.00
CA THR A 114 -27.39 19.89 -2.08
C THR A 114 -26.52 18.69 -2.49
N ILE A 115 -25.21 18.82 -2.41
CA ILE A 115 -24.23 17.78 -2.75
C ILE A 115 -23.08 17.83 -1.76
N ILE A 116 -22.65 16.65 -1.29
CA ILE A 116 -21.49 16.47 -0.43
C ILE A 116 -20.38 15.84 -1.26
N GLY A 117 -19.23 16.44 -1.30
CA GLY A 117 -18.07 15.96 -2.05
C GLY A 117 -16.75 16.37 -1.43
N GLY A 118 -15.70 15.88 -2.03
CA GLY A 118 -14.32 16.14 -1.61
C GLY A 118 -13.81 15.11 -0.60
N PRO A 119 -12.53 14.71 -0.72
CA PRO A 119 -11.91 13.70 0.14
C PRO A 119 -11.50 14.25 1.50
N SER A 120 -11.74 15.53 1.80
CA SER A 120 -11.18 16.23 2.97
C SER A 120 -11.72 15.75 4.32
N ALA A 121 -12.80 14.99 4.35
CA ALA A 121 -13.34 14.32 5.54
C ALA A 121 -12.81 12.88 5.71
N SER A 122 -12.10 12.33 4.73
CA SER A 122 -11.70 10.92 4.76
C SER A 122 -10.65 10.60 5.81
N GLY A 123 -9.80 11.55 6.18
CA GLY A 123 -8.85 11.38 7.28
C GLY A 123 -9.57 11.13 8.61
N VAL A 124 -10.56 11.95 8.96
CA VAL A 124 -11.33 11.75 10.20
C VAL A 124 -12.25 10.54 10.10
N THR A 125 -12.69 10.15 8.90
CA THR A 125 -13.45 8.90 8.69
C THR A 125 -12.59 7.69 9.04
N ALA A 126 -11.31 7.68 8.63
CA ALA A 126 -10.36 6.63 8.99
C ALA A 126 -10.12 6.56 10.51
N VAL A 127 -9.98 7.72 11.17
CA VAL A 127 -9.87 7.80 12.64
C VAL A 127 -11.12 7.21 13.31
N ALA A 128 -12.31 7.58 12.83
CA ALA A 128 -13.57 7.12 13.43
C ALA A 128 -13.77 5.60 13.22
N PHE A 129 -13.47 5.06 12.05
CA PHE A 129 -13.48 3.61 11.80
C PHE A 129 -12.45 2.86 12.66
N ALA A 130 -11.22 3.39 12.77
CA ALA A 130 -10.18 2.78 13.61
C ALA A 130 -10.60 2.77 15.09
N ALA A 131 -11.17 3.88 15.58
CA ALA A 131 -11.68 3.98 16.93
C ALA A 131 -12.86 3.00 17.20
N ALA A 132 -13.73 2.78 16.21
CA ALA A 132 -14.80 1.79 16.31
C ALA A 132 -14.24 0.36 16.36
N LEU A 133 -13.29 0.01 15.48
CA LEU A 133 -12.61 -1.29 15.49
C LEU A 133 -11.90 -1.56 16.81
N LEU A 134 -11.25 -0.55 17.37
CA LEU A 134 -10.51 -0.62 18.65
C LEU A 134 -11.38 -0.40 19.89
N ARG A 135 -12.68 -0.13 19.74
CA ARG A 135 -13.64 0.19 20.81
C ARG A 135 -13.22 1.39 21.67
N LEU A 136 -12.52 2.35 21.06
CA LEU A 136 -12.05 3.55 21.72
C LEU A 136 -13.08 4.69 21.61
N PRO A 137 -13.33 5.45 22.68
CA PRO A 137 -14.14 6.66 22.60
C PRO A 137 -13.37 7.78 21.88
N LEU A 138 -14.10 8.69 21.25
CA LEU A 138 -13.55 9.87 20.61
C LEU A 138 -13.90 11.15 21.36
N ASN A 139 -12.97 12.07 21.46
CA ASN A 139 -13.16 13.39 22.05
C ASN A 139 -13.96 14.28 21.08
N GLY A 140 -15.21 14.59 21.42
CA GLY A 140 -16.11 15.40 20.59
C GLY A 140 -15.70 16.87 20.44
N SER A 141 -14.72 17.35 21.21
CA SER A 141 -14.18 18.72 21.07
C SER A 141 -13.04 18.81 20.05
N VAL A 142 -12.62 17.68 19.47
CA VAL A 142 -11.61 17.60 18.42
C VAL A 142 -12.31 17.56 17.06
N VAL A 143 -11.90 18.41 16.15
CA VAL A 143 -12.35 18.43 14.74
C VAL A 143 -11.13 18.32 13.84
N MET A 144 -11.24 17.65 12.71
CA MET A 144 -10.14 17.41 11.79
C MET A 144 -10.55 17.68 10.35
N THR A 145 -9.60 18.17 9.55
CA THR A 145 -9.65 18.11 8.09
C THR A 145 -8.37 17.51 7.55
N GLY A 146 -8.47 16.74 6.48
CA GLY A 146 -7.34 16.07 5.81
C GLY A 146 -7.83 14.94 4.94
N MET A 147 -7.14 14.71 3.84
CA MET A 147 -7.41 13.62 2.91
C MET A 147 -6.65 12.35 3.36
N ILE A 148 -7.34 11.21 3.38
CA ILE A 148 -6.65 9.94 3.65
C ILE A 148 -5.85 9.50 2.44
N MET A 149 -4.61 9.12 2.66
CA MET A 149 -3.75 8.47 1.68
C MET A 149 -3.68 6.97 1.95
N PRO A 150 -3.47 6.13 0.92
CA PRO A 150 -3.53 4.66 1.06
C PRO A 150 -2.54 4.05 2.07
N ASP A 151 -1.44 4.73 2.37
CA ASP A 151 -0.44 4.30 3.37
C ASP A 151 -0.75 4.76 4.81
N GLY A 152 -1.85 5.49 5.00
CA GLY A 152 -2.27 6.04 6.29
C GLY A 152 -1.75 7.45 6.56
N SER A 153 -1.00 8.07 5.65
CA SER A 153 -0.64 9.48 5.77
C SER A 153 -1.83 10.39 5.51
N ILE A 154 -1.76 11.62 6.01
CA ILE A 154 -2.79 12.66 5.82
C ILE A 154 -2.33 13.62 4.75
N GLY A 155 -3.01 13.58 3.61
CA GLY A 155 -2.78 14.44 2.47
C GLY A 155 -3.43 15.82 2.61
N PRO A 156 -2.96 16.80 1.81
CA PRO A 156 -3.37 18.19 1.90
C PRO A 156 -4.79 18.43 1.41
N VAL A 157 -5.38 19.53 1.87
CA VAL A 157 -6.74 19.96 1.53
C VAL A 157 -6.80 21.48 1.34
N GLY A 158 -7.88 21.99 0.73
CA GLY A 158 -8.08 23.41 0.54
C GLY A 158 -9.05 24.05 1.54
N GLY A 159 -8.99 25.40 1.65
CA GLY A 159 -9.95 26.22 2.39
C GLY A 159 -9.96 25.99 3.89
N ILE A 160 -8.80 25.73 4.47
CA ILE A 160 -8.65 25.32 5.87
C ILE A 160 -9.13 26.40 6.82
N LYS A 161 -8.91 27.69 6.49
CA LYS A 161 -9.39 28.82 7.29
C LYS A 161 -10.91 28.78 7.49
N TYR A 162 -11.65 28.54 6.42
CA TYR A 162 -13.11 28.48 6.49
C TYR A 162 -13.59 27.24 7.27
N LYS A 163 -12.88 26.13 7.14
CA LYS A 163 -13.13 24.90 7.91
C LYS A 163 -12.86 25.10 9.40
N LEU A 164 -11.83 25.87 9.75
CA LEU A 164 -11.53 26.22 11.13
C LEU A 164 -12.65 27.09 11.73
N ASP A 165 -13.22 28.03 10.96
CA ASP A 165 -14.38 28.82 11.39
C ASP A 165 -15.61 27.92 11.67
N ALA A 166 -15.85 26.94 10.78
CA ALA A 166 -16.92 25.98 10.97
C ALA A 166 -16.70 25.07 12.21
N ALA A 167 -15.45 24.66 12.44
CA ALA A 167 -15.09 23.90 13.64
C ALA A 167 -15.30 24.72 14.92
N TYR A 168 -14.87 25.98 14.93
CA TYR A 168 -15.13 26.91 16.05
C TYR A 168 -16.63 27.07 16.33
N SER A 169 -17.45 27.25 15.30
CA SER A 169 -18.90 27.39 15.43
C SER A 169 -19.58 26.13 16.02
N ARG A 170 -18.94 24.98 15.93
CA ARG A 170 -19.38 23.70 16.55
C ARG A 170 -18.79 23.47 17.94
N GLY A 171 -18.04 24.45 18.48
CA GLY A 171 -17.46 24.36 19.82
C GLY A 171 -16.15 23.58 19.90
N ALA A 172 -15.46 23.39 18.78
CA ALA A 172 -14.16 22.72 18.76
C ALA A 172 -13.17 23.47 19.66
N LYS A 173 -12.39 22.71 20.44
CA LYS A 173 -11.25 23.21 21.22
C LYS A 173 -9.92 22.93 20.53
N LEU A 174 -9.90 21.89 19.68
CA LEU A 174 -8.73 21.47 18.94
C LEU A 174 -9.13 21.20 17.48
N PHE A 175 -8.32 21.72 16.55
CA PHE A 175 -8.51 21.53 15.12
C PHE A 175 -7.26 20.92 14.50
N ILE A 176 -7.40 19.71 13.97
CA ILE A 176 -6.33 18.97 13.33
C ILE A 176 -6.27 19.31 11.83
N VAL A 177 -5.07 19.61 11.35
CA VAL A 177 -4.79 19.92 9.94
C VAL A 177 -3.65 19.04 9.42
N PRO A 178 -3.51 18.84 8.09
CA PRO A 178 -2.36 18.17 7.52
C PRO A 178 -1.06 18.90 7.85
N TYR A 179 0.02 18.13 8.08
CA TYR A 179 1.35 18.71 8.29
C TYR A 179 1.77 19.56 7.08
N GLY A 180 2.38 20.69 7.35
CA GLY A 180 2.75 21.69 6.32
C GLY A 180 1.63 22.65 5.93
N GLN A 181 0.40 22.48 6.44
CA GLN A 181 -0.73 23.36 6.15
C GLN A 181 -1.17 24.22 7.36
N THR A 182 -0.23 24.72 8.13
CA THR A 182 -0.49 25.68 9.21
C THR A 182 -0.63 27.12 8.70
N VAL A 183 -0.42 27.36 7.40
CA VAL A 183 -0.70 28.62 6.70
C VAL A 183 -1.68 28.33 5.57
N ASP A 184 -2.77 29.06 5.52
CA ASP A 184 -3.75 29.03 4.43
C ASP A 184 -3.75 30.34 3.64
N TYR A 185 -4.20 30.29 2.40
CA TYR A 185 -4.23 31.44 1.51
C TYR A 185 -5.67 31.71 1.08
N ILE A 186 -6.20 32.86 1.51
CA ILE A 186 -7.54 33.31 1.12
C ILE A 186 -7.47 34.36 0.03
N GLN A 187 -8.49 34.39 -0.81
CA GLN A 187 -8.68 35.49 -1.75
C GLN A 187 -9.51 36.60 -1.10
N ARG A 188 -8.98 37.84 -1.09
CA ARG A 188 -9.66 39.00 -0.61
C ARG A 188 -9.82 40.01 -1.73
N VAL A 189 -11.04 40.47 -1.92
CA VAL A 189 -11.33 41.57 -2.84
C VAL A 189 -11.05 42.90 -2.10
N VAL A 190 -10.09 43.64 -2.60
CA VAL A 190 -9.73 44.97 -2.09
C VAL A 190 -10.20 45.99 -3.11
N THR A 191 -11.05 46.94 -2.65
CA THR A 191 -11.51 48.06 -3.48
C THR A 191 -10.83 49.33 -3.00
N GLU A 192 -10.05 49.94 -3.87
CA GLU A 192 -9.36 51.19 -3.63
C GLU A 192 -10.02 52.27 -4.47
N ARG A 193 -10.26 53.43 -3.86
CA ARG A 193 -10.79 54.61 -4.57
C ARG A 193 -9.68 55.66 -4.70
N ILE A 194 -9.32 55.92 -5.94
CA ILE A 194 -8.34 56.98 -6.28
C ILE A 194 -9.08 58.05 -7.08
N GLY A 195 -9.54 59.11 -6.38
CA GLY A 195 -10.40 60.14 -6.96
C GLY A 195 -11.72 59.53 -7.47
N PRO A 196 -12.09 59.72 -8.75
CA PRO A 196 -13.32 59.15 -9.33
C PRO A 196 -13.16 57.67 -9.69
N LEU A 197 -11.95 57.12 -9.69
CA LEU A 197 -11.67 55.77 -10.09
C LEU A 197 -11.83 54.79 -8.93
N ILE A 198 -12.60 53.74 -9.14
CA ILE A 198 -12.74 52.62 -8.23
C ILE A 198 -11.98 51.43 -8.84
N ILE A 199 -10.89 51.05 -8.19
CA ILE A 199 -10.05 49.90 -8.60
C ILE A 199 -10.37 48.74 -7.66
N THR A 200 -10.93 47.67 -8.20
CA THR A 200 -11.14 46.41 -7.48
C THR A 200 -10.10 45.40 -7.90
N ARG A 201 -9.34 44.89 -6.95
CA ARG A 201 -8.35 43.87 -7.17
C ARG A 201 -8.52 42.69 -6.19
N THR A 202 -8.31 41.50 -6.66
CA THR A 202 -8.24 40.33 -5.79
C THR A 202 -6.79 40.15 -5.33
N VAL A 203 -6.58 40.19 -4.03
CA VAL A 203 -5.28 39.92 -3.40
C VAL A 203 -5.31 38.56 -2.69
N ARG A 204 -4.18 37.87 -2.70
CA ARG A 204 -3.99 36.66 -1.95
C ARG A 204 -3.37 36.99 -0.61
N GLU A 205 -4.08 36.69 0.48
CA GLU A 205 -3.67 36.95 1.85
C GLU A 205 -3.31 35.65 2.53
N ALA A 206 -2.09 35.56 3.12
CA ALA A 206 -1.65 34.41 3.90
C ALA A 206 -2.17 34.54 5.35
N ILE A 207 -2.76 33.48 5.86
CA ILE A 207 -3.27 33.43 7.23
C ILE A 207 -2.52 32.32 7.98
N ASN A 208 -1.85 32.71 9.06
CA ASN A 208 -1.29 31.74 10.01
C ASN A 208 -2.44 31.16 10.84
N LEU A 209 -2.78 29.90 10.59
CA LEU A 209 -3.91 29.21 11.21
C LEU A 209 -3.71 28.98 12.71
N SER A 210 -2.47 28.80 13.16
CA SER A 210 -2.16 28.64 14.59
C SER A 210 -2.44 29.91 15.37
N GLU A 211 -2.02 31.07 14.86
CA GLU A 211 -2.30 32.36 15.46
C GLU A 211 -3.79 32.74 15.36
N TYR A 212 -4.39 32.48 14.20
CA TYR A 212 -5.81 32.70 14.00
C TYR A 212 -6.66 31.86 14.94
N GLY A 213 -6.37 30.56 15.04
CA GLY A 213 -7.02 29.61 15.93
C GLY A 213 -6.91 30.05 17.41
N ALA A 214 -5.70 30.45 17.85
CA ALA A 214 -5.47 30.92 19.21
C ALA A 214 -6.34 32.12 19.55
N ARG A 215 -6.52 33.06 18.59
CA ARG A 215 -7.40 34.24 18.79
C ARG A 215 -8.86 33.89 18.98
N ILE A 216 -9.35 32.83 18.35
CA ILE A 216 -10.74 32.37 18.48
C ILE A 216 -10.90 31.25 19.53
N GLY A 217 -9.85 30.88 20.24
CA GLY A 217 -9.89 29.88 21.31
C GLY A 217 -9.85 28.43 20.82
N VAL A 218 -9.32 28.16 19.62
CA VAL A 218 -9.14 26.81 19.04
C VAL A 218 -7.65 26.54 18.81
N LYS A 219 -7.12 25.48 19.42
CA LYS A 219 -5.75 25.04 19.19
C LYS A 219 -5.64 24.30 17.84
N VAL A 220 -4.78 24.78 16.94
CA VAL A 220 -4.51 24.14 15.66
C VAL A 220 -3.30 23.22 15.81
N VAL A 221 -3.44 21.95 15.39
CA VAL A 221 -2.40 20.92 15.52
C VAL A 221 -2.19 20.23 14.17
N PRO A 222 -0.98 20.32 13.59
CA PRO A 222 -0.65 19.58 12.38
C PRO A 222 -0.35 18.10 12.70
N VAL A 223 -0.80 17.19 11.82
CA VAL A 223 -0.51 15.76 11.89
C VAL A 223 -0.02 15.23 10.55
N THR A 224 0.80 14.20 10.59
CA THR A 224 1.35 13.55 9.38
C THR A 224 0.52 12.35 8.94
N ASN A 225 -0.13 11.64 9.88
CA ASN A 225 -0.80 10.38 9.61
C ASN A 225 -1.98 10.13 10.56
N VAL A 226 -2.75 9.09 10.26
CA VAL A 226 -3.93 8.71 11.06
C VAL A 226 -3.55 8.23 12.47
N TYR A 227 -2.36 7.68 12.68
CA TYR A 227 -1.92 7.25 14.01
C TYR A 227 -1.84 8.43 14.99
N GLU A 228 -1.21 9.54 14.56
CA GLU A 228 -1.11 10.77 15.35
C GLU A 228 -2.49 11.40 15.58
N ALA A 229 -3.35 11.40 14.55
CA ALA A 229 -4.71 11.91 14.68
C ALA A 229 -5.54 11.07 15.67
N LEU A 230 -5.45 9.74 15.60
CA LEU A 230 -6.17 8.82 16.49
C LEU A 230 -5.72 8.99 17.95
N GLU A 231 -4.41 9.19 18.19
CA GLU A 231 -3.88 9.49 19.52
C GLU A 231 -4.55 10.73 20.13
N ILE A 232 -4.63 11.82 19.34
CA ILE A 232 -5.27 13.07 19.78
C ILE A 232 -6.77 12.88 20.02
N PHE A 233 -7.48 12.25 19.08
CA PHE A 233 -8.93 12.02 19.19
C PHE A 233 -9.31 11.12 20.37
N THR A 234 -8.39 10.27 20.83
CA THR A 234 -8.61 9.34 21.93
C THR A 234 -8.02 9.82 23.26
N ASP A 235 -7.57 11.10 23.33
CA ASP A 235 -6.91 11.68 24.51
C ASP A 235 -5.74 10.79 25.00
N GLY A 236 -4.91 10.27 24.06
CA GLY A 236 -3.75 9.43 24.36
C GLY A 236 -4.08 7.98 24.73
N ARG A 237 -5.35 7.54 24.70
CA ARG A 237 -5.70 6.13 24.95
C ARG A 237 -5.20 5.19 23.87
N TYR A 238 -5.03 5.69 22.66
CA TYR A 238 -4.28 5.06 21.59
C TYR A 238 -2.94 5.75 21.46
N SER A 239 -1.86 5.01 21.55
CA SER A 239 -0.51 5.55 21.34
C SER A 239 0.35 4.49 20.67
N VAL A 240 1.05 4.85 19.63
CA VAL A 240 2.06 4.01 18.99
C VAL A 240 3.43 4.55 19.38
N ARG A 241 4.13 3.79 20.22
CA ARG A 241 5.54 4.12 20.56
C ARG A 241 6.44 3.57 19.47
N ILE A 242 7.14 4.46 18.76
CA ILE A 242 8.21 4.06 17.85
C ILE A 242 9.37 3.55 18.73
N LYS A 243 9.72 2.28 18.57
CA LYS A 243 10.90 1.69 19.22
C LYS A 243 12.11 1.94 18.33
N ASP A 244 13.17 2.50 18.86
CA ASP A 244 14.44 2.68 18.14
C ASP A 244 15.05 1.35 17.65
N SER A 245 14.55 0.20 18.16
CA SER A 245 15.00 -1.14 17.77
C SER A 245 14.48 -1.61 16.40
N ASP A 246 13.53 -0.92 15.78
CA ASP A 246 12.88 -1.42 14.56
C ASP A 246 13.74 -1.25 13.30
N THR A 247 14.72 -0.34 13.33
CA THR A 247 15.80 -0.32 12.31
C THR A 247 16.71 -1.55 12.39
N GLY A 248 16.77 -2.22 13.52
CA GLY A 248 17.61 -3.41 13.73
C GLY A 248 17.21 -4.62 12.89
N VAL A 249 15.92 -4.77 12.52
CA VAL A 249 15.47 -5.84 11.61
C VAL A 249 15.92 -5.55 10.19
N ALA A 250 15.69 -4.34 9.69
CA ALA A 250 16.12 -3.93 8.36
C ALA A 250 17.65 -4.03 8.23
N SER A 251 18.42 -3.62 9.26
CA SER A 251 19.88 -3.73 9.29
C SER A 251 20.37 -5.18 9.28
N ARG A 252 19.68 -6.10 9.98
CA ARG A 252 20.02 -7.54 9.94
C ARG A 252 19.79 -8.12 8.55
N ILE A 253 18.65 -7.81 7.92
CA ILE A 253 18.35 -8.24 6.56
C ILE A 253 19.42 -7.70 5.61
N TYR A 254 19.72 -6.40 5.68
CA TYR A 254 20.76 -5.78 4.86
C TYR A 254 22.11 -6.50 5.02
N SER A 255 22.54 -6.76 6.24
CA SER A 255 23.81 -7.45 6.52
C SER A 255 23.86 -8.84 5.89
N SER A 256 22.72 -9.55 5.81
CA SER A 256 22.65 -10.88 5.21
C SER A 256 22.74 -10.87 3.68
N ILE A 257 22.31 -9.78 3.02
CA ILE A 257 22.29 -9.66 1.56
C ILE A 257 23.40 -8.75 1.01
N LYS A 258 24.11 -8.04 1.85
CA LYS A 258 25.13 -7.03 1.48
C LYS A 258 26.15 -7.58 0.47
N TYR A 259 26.67 -8.80 0.70
CA TYR A 259 27.65 -9.40 -0.19
C TYR A 259 27.09 -9.71 -1.59
N VAL A 260 25.80 -10.03 -1.71
CA VAL A 260 25.15 -10.24 -3.01
C VAL A 260 25.06 -8.91 -3.76
N VAL A 261 24.63 -7.85 -3.05
CA VAL A 261 24.49 -6.51 -3.63
C VAL A 261 25.85 -5.92 -4.03
N GLU A 262 26.90 -6.16 -3.24
CA GLU A 262 28.27 -5.81 -3.60
C GLU A 262 28.72 -6.53 -4.89
N ASN A 263 28.40 -7.82 -5.02
CA ASN A 263 28.70 -8.56 -6.24
C ASN A 263 27.89 -8.05 -7.46
N TRP A 264 26.69 -7.51 -7.26
CA TRP A 264 25.93 -6.84 -8.35
C TRP A 264 26.69 -5.65 -8.93
N VAL A 265 27.31 -4.84 -8.06
CA VAL A 265 28.13 -3.71 -8.52
C VAL A 265 29.25 -4.18 -9.45
N LYS A 266 29.93 -5.27 -9.07
CA LYS A 266 30.98 -5.85 -9.93
C LYS A 266 30.43 -6.33 -11.26
N LYS A 267 29.35 -7.12 -11.25
CA LYS A 267 28.71 -7.66 -12.45
C LYS A 267 28.19 -6.55 -13.38
N LEU A 268 27.64 -5.46 -12.82
CA LEU A 268 27.22 -4.31 -13.61
C LEU A 268 28.39 -3.61 -14.28
N LYS A 269 29.53 -3.44 -13.59
CA LYS A 269 30.75 -2.89 -14.18
C LYS A 269 31.27 -3.76 -15.33
N ASP A 270 31.29 -5.07 -15.14
CA ASP A 270 31.75 -6.04 -16.14
C ASP A 270 30.85 -5.97 -17.39
N GLU A 271 29.52 -5.94 -17.22
CA GLU A 271 28.56 -5.83 -18.31
C GLU A 271 28.68 -4.47 -19.06
N ILE A 272 28.83 -3.37 -18.31
CA ILE A 272 29.06 -2.05 -18.92
C ILE A 272 30.33 -2.06 -19.77
N ALA A 273 31.42 -2.64 -19.29
CA ALA A 273 32.67 -2.74 -20.04
C ALA A 273 32.49 -3.57 -21.33
N ASP A 274 31.77 -4.71 -21.26
CA ASP A 274 31.47 -5.54 -22.44
C ASP A 274 30.63 -4.79 -23.47
N VAL A 275 29.54 -4.12 -23.03
CA VAL A 275 28.66 -3.32 -23.91
C VAL A 275 29.42 -2.16 -24.56
N MET A 276 30.28 -1.46 -23.80
CA MET A 276 31.08 -0.38 -24.32
C MET A 276 32.14 -0.86 -25.33
N ASN A 277 32.74 -2.02 -25.13
CA ASN A 277 33.65 -2.64 -26.10
C ASN A 277 32.92 -2.98 -27.40
N LYS A 278 31.76 -3.64 -27.33
CA LYS A 278 30.90 -3.91 -28.49
C LYS A 278 30.48 -2.64 -29.20
N SER A 279 30.21 -1.57 -28.44
CA SER A 279 29.86 -0.27 -29.01
C SER A 279 31.03 0.32 -29.82
N LYS A 280 32.27 0.20 -29.31
CA LYS A 280 33.49 0.67 -30.03
C LYS A 280 33.76 -0.12 -31.31
N GLU A 281 33.52 -1.42 -31.31
CA GLU A 281 33.70 -2.29 -32.48
C GLU A 281 32.85 -1.87 -33.68
N VAL A 282 31.60 -1.40 -33.42
CA VAL A 282 30.67 -1.01 -34.50
C VAL A 282 30.70 0.49 -34.82
N GLU A 283 31.41 1.31 -34.05
CA GLU A 283 31.34 2.77 -34.11
C GLU A 283 31.86 3.33 -35.41
N GLU A 284 33.05 2.90 -35.87
CA GLU A 284 33.70 3.43 -37.05
C GLU A 284 32.83 3.22 -38.31
N GLU A 285 32.28 2.01 -38.46
CA GLU A 285 31.43 1.67 -39.60
C GLU A 285 30.10 2.43 -39.55
N ALA A 286 29.46 2.51 -38.36
CA ALA A 286 28.22 3.24 -38.16
C ALA A 286 28.40 4.75 -38.46
N LEU A 287 29.47 5.35 -37.98
CA LEU A 287 29.76 6.77 -38.25
C LEU A 287 30.09 7.04 -39.73
N ALA A 288 30.83 6.15 -40.40
CA ALA A 288 31.09 6.26 -41.84
C ALA A 288 29.77 6.19 -42.63
N ARG A 289 28.88 5.27 -42.29
CA ARG A 289 27.55 5.14 -42.88
C ARG A 289 26.69 6.39 -42.60
N ALA A 290 26.64 6.86 -41.34
CA ALA A 290 25.90 8.07 -40.98
C ALA A 290 26.36 9.29 -41.75
N LYS A 291 27.69 9.45 -41.94
CA LYS A 291 28.29 10.55 -42.73
C LYS A 291 27.88 10.51 -44.19
N SER A 292 27.67 9.31 -44.75
CA SER A 292 27.24 9.14 -46.14
C SER A 292 25.75 9.33 -46.36
N MET A 293 24.93 9.00 -45.34
CA MET A 293 23.47 8.97 -45.46
C MET A 293 22.78 10.24 -44.99
N TYR A 294 23.36 10.91 -43.98
CA TYR A 294 22.71 12.04 -43.32
C TYR A 294 23.23 13.38 -43.78
N THR A 295 22.43 14.43 -43.60
CA THR A 295 22.89 15.80 -43.76
C THR A 295 23.99 16.12 -42.73
N LEU A 296 24.84 17.10 -43.04
CA LEU A 296 25.88 17.54 -42.10
C LEU A 296 25.30 17.96 -40.75
N TYR A 297 24.11 18.53 -40.75
CA TYR A 297 23.41 18.93 -39.50
C TYR A 297 23.03 17.70 -38.68
N THR A 298 22.38 16.70 -39.28
CA THR A 298 21.97 15.45 -38.58
C THR A 298 23.18 14.66 -38.10
N TYR A 299 24.25 14.61 -38.90
CA TYR A 299 25.50 13.95 -38.50
C TYR A 299 26.14 14.64 -37.29
N ARG A 300 26.19 15.97 -37.26
CA ARG A 300 26.70 16.72 -36.10
C ARG A 300 25.83 16.55 -34.88
N TYR A 301 24.50 16.49 -35.05
CA TYR A 301 23.56 16.17 -33.95
C TYR A 301 23.86 14.79 -33.35
N LEU A 302 24.05 13.78 -34.21
CA LEU A 302 24.40 12.43 -33.78
C LEU A 302 25.71 12.41 -32.97
N LEU A 303 26.75 13.08 -33.42
CA LEU A 303 28.00 13.18 -32.66
C LEU A 303 27.82 13.88 -31.33
N GLY A 304 27.00 14.94 -31.30
CA GLY A 304 26.65 15.62 -30.04
C GLY A 304 25.89 14.71 -29.06
N LEU A 305 24.97 13.88 -29.56
CA LEU A 305 24.22 12.90 -28.77
C LEU A 305 25.15 11.82 -28.19
N LEU A 306 26.05 11.24 -29.00
CA LEU A 306 27.05 10.26 -28.53
C LEU A 306 27.94 10.86 -27.43
N ASN A 307 28.46 12.08 -27.65
CA ASN A 307 29.25 12.77 -26.62
C ASN A 307 28.45 13.02 -25.31
N SER A 308 27.17 13.36 -25.42
CA SER A 308 26.32 13.53 -24.28
C SER A 308 26.12 12.22 -23.50
N ILE A 309 25.92 11.11 -24.20
CA ILE A 309 25.82 9.76 -23.61
C ILE A 309 27.12 9.41 -22.89
N ASP A 310 28.28 9.60 -23.53
CA ASP A 310 29.59 9.30 -22.94
C ASP A 310 29.84 10.15 -21.68
N ASN A 311 29.50 11.44 -21.68
CA ASN A 311 29.57 12.30 -20.49
C ASN A 311 28.66 11.84 -19.36
N ASN A 312 27.45 11.35 -19.66
CA ASN A 312 26.55 10.80 -18.66
C ASN A 312 27.09 9.50 -18.05
N ILE A 313 27.67 8.62 -18.88
CA ILE A 313 28.34 7.40 -18.42
C ILE A 313 29.46 7.74 -17.43
N ASP A 314 30.34 8.71 -17.78
CA ASP A 314 31.47 9.11 -16.97
C ASP A 314 31.02 9.77 -15.64
N ASN A 315 30.02 10.65 -15.70
CA ASN A 315 29.53 11.35 -14.52
C ASN A 315 28.87 10.37 -13.53
N LEU A 316 27.93 9.56 -14.01
CA LEU A 316 27.22 8.59 -13.17
C LEU A 316 28.15 7.49 -12.64
N SER A 317 29.17 7.10 -13.42
CA SER A 317 30.17 6.14 -12.95
C SER A 317 30.97 6.70 -11.77
N ARG A 318 31.36 7.99 -11.82
CA ARG A 318 32.06 8.65 -10.69
C ARG A 318 31.18 8.76 -9.45
N GLU A 319 29.90 9.08 -9.64
CA GLU A 319 28.94 9.11 -8.52
C GLU A 319 28.73 7.70 -7.93
N ALA A 320 28.65 6.66 -8.78
CA ALA A 320 28.53 5.28 -8.32
C ALA A 320 29.76 4.83 -7.52
N GLU A 321 30.98 5.18 -7.96
CA GLU A 321 32.22 4.90 -7.20
C GLU A 321 32.24 5.63 -5.84
N TYR A 322 31.72 6.85 -5.79
CA TYR A 322 31.57 7.56 -4.52
C TYR A 322 30.63 6.83 -3.55
N MET A 323 29.51 6.25 -4.08
CA MET A 323 28.61 5.43 -3.25
C MET A 323 29.27 4.14 -2.77
N VAL A 324 30.07 3.48 -3.62
CA VAL A 324 30.87 2.31 -3.23
C VAL A 324 31.82 2.68 -2.08
N SER A 325 32.49 3.83 -2.16
CA SER A 325 33.42 4.30 -1.13
C SER A 325 32.73 4.57 0.22
N LYS A 326 31.41 4.72 0.22
CA LYS A 326 30.56 4.90 1.41
C LYS A 326 29.87 3.61 1.87
N ASP A 327 30.24 2.45 1.36
CA ASP A 327 29.56 1.18 1.63
C ASP A 327 28.08 1.14 1.23
N SER A 328 27.62 2.09 0.39
CA SER A 328 26.24 2.19 -0.13
C SER A 328 26.11 1.42 -1.45
N PHE A 329 26.15 0.10 -1.38
CA PHE A 329 26.27 -0.75 -2.56
C PHE A 329 25.02 -0.80 -3.41
N TYR A 330 23.82 -0.73 -2.82
CA TYR A 330 22.59 -0.72 -3.61
C TYR A 330 22.38 0.62 -4.32
N SER A 331 22.75 1.72 -3.68
CA SER A 331 22.76 3.05 -4.32
C SER A 331 23.74 3.07 -5.49
N ALA A 332 24.94 2.50 -5.33
CA ALA A 332 25.91 2.33 -6.40
C ALA A 332 25.36 1.44 -7.52
N ALA A 333 24.76 0.29 -7.21
CA ALA A 333 24.16 -0.59 -8.20
C ALA A 333 23.01 0.10 -8.97
N SER A 334 22.22 0.94 -8.31
CA SER A 334 21.17 1.74 -8.95
C SER A 334 21.73 2.79 -9.91
N MET A 335 22.87 3.40 -9.60
CA MET A 335 23.58 4.31 -10.50
C MET A 335 24.20 3.55 -11.67
N TYR A 336 24.86 2.42 -11.43
CA TYR A 336 25.38 1.57 -12.49
C TYR A 336 24.30 1.00 -13.41
N PHE A 337 23.07 0.78 -12.92
CA PHE A 337 21.93 0.48 -13.80
C PHE A 337 21.67 1.62 -14.80
N GLN A 338 21.78 2.89 -14.37
CA GLN A 338 21.63 4.03 -15.30
C GLN A 338 22.80 4.10 -16.28
N VAL A 339 24.04 3.87 -15.81
CA VAL A 339 25.22 3.77 -16.68
C VAL A 339 25.04 2.68 -17.72
N LEU A 340 24.59 1.50 -17.32
CA LEU A 340 24.32 0.39 -18.24
C LEU A 340 23.24 0.75 -19.27
N THR A 341 22.21 1.49 -18.84
CA THR A 341 21.17 1.98 -19.77
C THR A 341 21.79 2.91 -20.84
N TYR A 342 22.65 3.84 -20.44
CA TYR A 342 23.35 4.71 -21.41
C TYR A 342 24.32 3.93 -22.30
N ALA A 343 25.03 2.94 -21.77
CA ALA A 343 25.90 2.07 -22.56
C ALA A 343 25.11 1.30 -23.65
N TYR A 344 23.95 0.71 -23.26
CA TYR A 344 23.05 0.09 -24.25
C TYR A 344 22.46 1.11 -25.23
N THR A 345 22.10 2.32 -24.77
CA THR A 345 21.62 3.38 -25.67
C THR A 345 22.67 3.69 -26.77
N ARG A 346 23.92 3.84 -26.35
CA ARG A 346 25.04 4.07 -27.29
C ARG A 346 25.16 2.95 -28.32
N LEU A 347 25.23 1.71 -27.86
CA LEU A 347 25.35 0.53 -28.72
C LEU A 347 24.17 0.41 -29.71
N TYR A 348 22.94 0.54 -29.18
CA TYR A 348 21.73 0.34 -30.01
C TYR A 348 21.51 1.50 -31.00
N LEU A 349 21.92 2.71 -30.62
CA LEU A 349 21.93 3.83 -31.58
C LEU A 349 22.85 3.54 -32.76
N LEU A 350 24.07 3.07 -32.51
CA LEU A 350 25.03 2.72 -33.55
C LEU A 350 24.55 1.54 -34.42
N ASN A 351 24.01 0.50 -33.80
CA ASN A 351 23.42 -0.64 -34.51
C ASN A 351 22.23 -0.23 -35.39
N THR A 352 21.37 0.71 -34.90
CA THR A 352 20.23 1.21 -35.69
C THR A 352 20.68 2.01 -36.92
N ILE A 353 21.84 2.68 -36.85
CA ILE A 353 22.44 3.36 -38.02
C ILE A 353 22.92 2.32 -39.02
N GLN A 354 23.50 1.20 -38.58
CA GLN A 354 23.92 0.11 -39.45
C GLN A 354 22.74 -0.69 -40.03
N ASP A 355 21.74 -1.00 -39.19
CA ASP A 355 20.52 -1.69 -39.62
C ASP A 355 19.27 -0.94 -39.13
N PRO A 356 18.53 -0.25 -39.99
CA PRO A 356 17.30 0.43 -39.65
C PRO A 356 16.21 -0.49 -39.04
N ASN A 357 16.29 -1.82 -39.25
CA ASN A 357 15.37 -2.78 -38.68
C ASN A 357 15.82 -3.30 -37.29
N PHE A 358 17.01 -2.90 -36.80
CA PHE A 358 17.59 -3.38 -35.56
C PHE A 358 16.63 -3.30 -34.38
N VAL A 359 15.98 -2.15 -34.13
CA VAL A 359 15.04 -1.96 -33.03
C VAL A 359 13.90 -2.97 -33.10
N LYS A 360 13.36 -3.23 -34.29
CA LYS A 360 12.25 -4.15 -34.48
C LYS A 360 12.68 -5.61 -34.30
N SER A 361 13.75 -6.03 -34.92
CA SER A 361 14.23 -7.41 -34.85
C SER A 361 14.75 -7.76 -33.47
N PHE A 362 15.64 -6.94 -32.91
CA PHE A 362 16.20 -7.16 -31.57
C PHE A 362 15.13 -6.99 -30.49
N GLY A 363 14.25 -5.97 -30.58
CA GLY A 363 13.16 -5.75 -29.63
C GLY A 363 12.21 -6.94 -29.57
N SER A 364 11.87 -7.55 -30.72
CA SER A 364 11.05 -8.77 -30.75
C SER A 364 11.76 -9.95 -30.10
N SER A 365 13.06 -10.13 -30.35
CA SER A 365 13.87 -11.18 -29.71
C SER A 365 13.99 -10.96 -28.20
N LEU A 366 14.25 -9.74 -27.77
CA LEU A 366 14.32 -9.36 -26.36
C LEU A 366 12.99 -9.61 -25.63
N ASN A 367 11.86 -9.27 -26.28
CA ASN A 367 10.54 -9.54 -25.73
C ASN A 367 10.31 -11.03 -25.47
N ASN A 368 10.68 -11.91 -26.41
CA ASN A 368 10.59 -13.34 -26.23
C ASN A 368 11.47 -13.83 -25.07
N SER A 369 12.71 -13.34 -24.98
CA SER A 369 13.62 -13.66 -23.86
C SER A 369 13.10 -13.20 -22.51
N ILE A 370 12.40 -12.05 -22.44
CA ILE A 370 11.78 -11.55 -21.21
C ILE A 370 10.65 -12.51 -20.78
N TYR A 371 9.76 -12.90 -21.69
CA TYR A 371 8.65 -13.79 -21.33
C TYR A 371 9.13 -15.21 -20.98
N GLU A 372 10.16 -15.72 -21.67
CA GLU A 372 10.82 -16.98 -21.28
C GLU A 372 11.39 -16.89 -19.85
N PHE A 373 12.04 -15.78 -19.51
CA PHE A 373 12.54 -15.54 -18.15
C PHE A 373 11.40 -15.48 -17.13
N ILE A 374 10.29 -14.79 -17.43
CA ILE A 374 9.09 -14.71 -16.58
C ILE A 374 8.54 -16.13 -16.35
N ASP A 375 8.39 -16.93 -17.40
CA ASP A 375 7.86 -18.31 -17.31
C ASP A 375 8.78 -19.20 -16.48
N ASN A 376 10.09 -19.05 -16.58
CA ASN A 376 11.05 -19.76 -15.73
C ASN A 376 10.89 -19.40 -14.24
N ILE A 377 10.59 -18.15 -13.91
CA ILE A 377 10.33 -17.76 -12.51
C ILE A 377 8.99 -18.31 -12.02
N ARG A 378 7.93 -18.29 -12.86
CA ARG A 378 6.60 -18.86 -12.52
C ARG A 378 6.64 -20.34 -12.19
N GLN A 379 7.56 -21.10 -12.81
CA GLN A 379 7.69 -22.54 -12.60
C GLN A 379 8.45 -22.90 -11.33
N LYS A 380 9.11 -21.93 -10.67
CA LYS A 380 9.82 -22.18 -9.42
C LYS A 380 8.83 -22.42 -8.27
N THR A 381 9.11 -23.43 -7.46
CA THR A 381 8.37 -23.65 -6.22
C THR A 381 8.76 -22.56 -5.23
N ILE A 382 7.78 -21.85 -4.70
CA ILE A 382 7.94 -20.82 -3.66
C ILE A 382 7.47 -21.44 -2.36
N SER A 383 8.37 -21.58 -1.39
CA SER A 383 8.14 -22.28 -0.13
C SER A 383 8.27 -21.36 1.09
N SER A 384 8.86 -20.17 0.91
CA SER A 384 9.08 -19.19 1.98
C SER A 384 8.64 -17.78 1.61
N LYS A 385 8.41 -16.96 2.63
CA LYS A 385 8.08 -15.52 2.46
C LYS A 385 9.25 -14.76 1.81
N ALA A 386 10.49 -15.16 2.09
CA ALA A 386 11.67 -14.56 1.48
C ALA A 386 11.72 -14.87 -0.03
N GLU A 387 11.53 -16.12 -0.43
CA GLU A 387 11.45 -16.51 -1.84
C GLU A 387 10.32 -15.78 -2.57
N LEU A 388 9.15 -15.63 -1.92
CA LEU A 388 8.04 -14.87 -2.49
C LEU A 388 8.42 -13.40 -2.71
N SER A 389 9.05 -12.76 -1.72
CA SER A 389 9.50 -11.37 -1.84
C SER A 389 10.52 -11.19 -2.97
N VAL A 390 11.47 -12.14 -3.11
CA VAL A 390 12.43 -12.14 -4.22
C VAL A 390 11.71 -12.32 -5.55
N ALA A 391 10.81 -13.31 -5.67
CA ALA A 391 10.08 -13.58 -6.91
C ALA A 391 9.26 -12.37 -7.38
N ILE A 392 8.57 -11.68 -6.46
CA ILE A 392 7.83 -10.45 -6.74
C ILE A 392 8.77 -9.38 -7.31
N ASN A 393 9.92 -9.15 -6.69
CA ASN A 393 10.87 -8.14 -7.14
C ASN A 393 11.52 -8.46 -8.48
N VAL A 394 11.79 -9.74 -8.75
CA VAL A 394 12.32 -10.23 -10.03
C VAL A 394 11.29 -10.04 -11.14
N LEU A 395 10.06 -10.48 -10.91
CA LEU A 395 8.98 -10.38 -11.88
C LEU A 395 8.58 -8.91 -12.16
N ASP A 396 8.57 -8.03 -11.14
CA ASP A 396 8.29 -6.60 -11.33
C ASP A 396 9.27 -5.99 -12.34
N ARG A 397 10.57 -6.29 -12.20
CA ARG A 397 11.60 -5.82 -13.13
C ARG A 397 11.46 -6.44 -14.52
N ALA A 398 11.12 -7.71 -14.61
CA ALA A 398 10.90 -8.38 -15.89
C ALA A 398 9.67 -7.82 -16.63
N TYR A 399 8.56 -7.59 -15.92
CA TYR A 399 7.39 -6.93 -16.49
C TYR A 399 7.65 -5.49 -16.90
N GLU A 400 8.44 -4.76 -16.11
CA GLU A 400 8.85 -3.42 -16.49
C GLU A 400 9.69 -3.44 -17.78
N ALA A 401 10.61 -4.40 -17.94
CA ALA A 401 11.33 -4.61 -19.19
C ALA A 401 10.37 -4.87 -20.36
N ALA A 402 9.37 -5.74 -20.20
CA ALA A 402 8.37 -6.02 -21.23
C ALA A 402 7.56 -4.78 -21.62
N ILE A 403 7.16 -3.94 -20.65
CA ILE A 403 6.47 -2.67 -20.91
C ILE A 403 7.34 -1.76 -21.77
N TYR A 404 8.62 -1.63 -21.45
CA TYR A 404 9.53 -0.75 -22.18
C TYR A 404 9.91 -1.27 -23.59
N VAL A 405 10.02 -2.60 -23.80
CA VAL A 405 10.10 -3.17 -25.14
C VAL A 405 8.87 -2.82 -25.97
N ASN A 406 7.68 -2.94 -25.41
CA ASN A 406 6.45 -2.59 -26.11
C ASN A 406 6.40 -1.09 -26.45
N ARG A 407 6.90 -0.20 -25.58
CA ARG A 407 7.05 1.23 -25.86
C ARG A 407 8.04 1.47 -26.97
N SER A 408 9.18 0.79 -26.97
CA SER A 408 10.19 0.87 -28.02
C SER A 408 9.62 0.51 -29.40
N LEU A 409 8.91 -0.63 -29.47
CA LEU A 409 8.31 -1.10 -30.74
C LEU A 409 7.18 -0.20 -31.27
N ARG A 410 6.62 0.67 -30.44
CA ARG A 410 5.54 1.62 -30.79
C ARG A 410 6.01 3.07 -30.88
N ALA A 411 7.26 3.35 -30.56
CA ALA A 411 7.78 4.70 -30.57
C ALA A 411 7.76 5.30 -32.00
N SER A 412 7.41 6.57 -32.06
CA SER A 412 7.33 7.31 -33.36
C SER A 412 8.67 7.81 -33.86
N ASP A 413 9.66 7.88 -32.99
CA ASP A 413 11.02 8.35 -33.32
C ASP A 413 12.07 7.35 -32.83
N ILE A 414 13.23 7.38 -33.52
CA ILE A 414 14.32 6.42 -33.29
C ILE A 414 14.97 6.62 -31.92
N GLU A 415 15.11 7.86 -31.46
CA GLU A 415 15.77 8.17 -30.20
C GLU A 415 14.96 7.58 -29.00
N SER A 416 13.65 7.84 -28.97
CA SER A 416 12.76 7.23 -27.98
C SER A 416 12.74 5.71 -28.08
N ALA A 417 12.71 5.15 -29.31
CA ALA A 417 12.72 3.71 -29.53
C ALA A 417 13.97 3.05 -28.96
N VAL A 418 15.13 3.61 -29.23
CA VAL A 418 16.44 3.14 -28.75
C VAL A 418 16.54 3.27 -27.24
N ASN A 419 16.14 4.41 -26.67
CA ASN A 419 16.18 4.66 -25.24
C ASN A 419 15.30 3.65 -24.46
N TYR A 420 14.09 3.39 -24.93
CA TYR A 420 13.20 2.39 -24.32
C TYR A 420 13.77 0.97 -24.42
N LEU A 421 14.38 0.63 -25.56
CA LEU A 421 14.98 -0.69 -25.76
C LEU A 421 16.20 -0.92 -24.86
N ALA A 422 17.04 0.10 -24.72
CA ALA A 422 18.19 0.10 -23.83
C ALA A 422 17.78 -0.05 -22.36
N TYR A 423 16.77 0.72 -21.94
CA TYR A 423 16.20 0.59 -20.59
C TYR A 423 15.67 -0.82 -20.35
N ALA A 424 14.94 -1.40 -21.29
CA ALA A 424 14.40 -2.75 -21.18
C ALA A 424 15.50 -3.81 -21.01
N SER A 425 16.60 -3.69 -21.79
CA SER A 425 17.75 -4.59 -21.69
C SER A 425 18.43 -4.49 -20.32
N ALA A 426 18.72 -3.27 -19.86
CA ALA A 426 19.29 -3.04 -18.54
C ALA A 426 18.37 -3.54 -17.42
N ARG A 427 17.06 -3.38 -17.59
CA ARG A 427 16.07 -3.84 -16.59
C ARG A 427 15.99 -5.35 -16.54
N LEU A 428 16.03 -6.06 -17.67
CA LEU A 428 16.11 -7.51 -17.69
C LEU A 428 17.40 -8.01 -17.05
N TYR A 429 18.53 -7.34 -17.31
CA TYR A 429 19.80 -7.67 -16.68
C TYR A 429 19.70 -7.57 -15.14
N THR A 430 19.15 -6.47 -14.63
CA THR A 430 18.95 -6.31 -13.19
C THR A 430 17.92 -7.29 -12.62
N ALA A 431 16.89 -7.70 -13.36
CA ALA A 431 15.97 -8.76 -12.93
C ALA A 431 16.72 -10.08 -12.68
N LYS A 432 17.67 -10.42 -13.57
CA LYS A 432 18.54 -11.60 -13.40
C LYS A 432 19.43 -11.48 -12.15
N LEU A 433 20.02 -10.30 -11.89
CA LEU A 433 20.79 -10.06 -10.66
C LEU A 433 19.93 -10.26 -9.40
N TRP A 434 18.72 -9.71 -9.39
CA TRP A 434 17.81 -9.85 -8.24
C TRP A 434 17.43 -11.31 -7.96
N SER A 435 17.40 -12.19 -8.99
CA SER A 435 17.13 -13.61 -8.79
C SER A 435 18.19 -14.33 -7.96
N GLU A 436 19.39 -13.76 -7.79
CA GLU A 436 20.46 -14.30 -6.97
C GLU A 436 20.16 -14.21 -5.46
N LEU A 437 19.27 -13.30 -5.04
CA LEU A 437 18.79 -13.22 -3.66
C LEU A 437 18.01 -14.46 -3.23
N ALA A 438 17.48 -15.24 -4.15
CA ALA A 438 16.81 -16.51 -3.83
C ALA A 438 17.72 -17.52 -3.12
N ASN A 439 19.04 -17.36 -3.24
CA ASN A 439 20.02 -18.22 -2.57
C ASN A 439 20.31 -17.78 -1.11
N VAL A 440 19.69 -16.70 -0.62
CA VAL A 440 19.90 -16.10 0.72
C VAL A 440 18.62 -16.21 1.54
N THR A 441 17.89 -17.31 1.41
CA THR A 441 16.51 -17.44 1.92
C THR A 441 16.35 -17.70 3.41
N ASP A 442 17.44 -17.93 4.16
CA ASP A 442 17.39 -18.24 5.60
C ASP A 442 17.01 -17.04 6.49
N ILE A 443 16.72 -15.88 5.88
CA ILE A 443 16.46 -14.62 6.58
C ILE A 443 15.09 -14.60 7.28
N TYR A 444 14.09 -15.34 6.76
CA TYR A 444 12.72 -15.36 7.26
C TYR A 444 12.26 -16.80 7.57
N ASN A 445 12.01 -17.07 8.84
CA ASN A 445 11.30 -18.28 9.26
C ASN A 445 9.80 -18.11 8.97
N GLY A 446 9.33 -18.60 7.84
CA GLY A 446 7.90 -18.62 7.51
C GLY A 446 7.63 -19.38 6.24
N ALA A 447 7.04 -20.56 6.39
CA ALA A 447 6.52 -21.31 5.25
C ALA A 447 5.34 -20.55 4.61
N ILE A 448 5.21 -20.68 3.30
CA ILE A 448 4.06 -20.19 2.54
C ILE A 448 3.58 -21.31 1.61
N ASP A 449 2.29 -21.36 1.39
CA ASP A 449 1.67 -22.31 0.47
C ASP A 449 0.96 -21.60 -0.70
N LEU A 450 0.54 -22.37 -1.69
CA LEU A 450 -0.16 -21.86 -2.87
C LEU A 450 -1.51 -21.23 -2.52
N TYR A 451 -2.19 -21.72 -1.48
CA TYR A 451 -3.47 -21.15 -1.03
C TYR A 451 -3.27 -19.73 -0.51
N ASN A 452 -2.22 -19.51 0.26
CA ASN A 452 -1.86 -18.19 0.76
C ASN A 452 -1.51 -17.24 -0.40
N ILE A 453 -0.73 -17.68 -1.41
CA ILE A 453 -0.39 -16.86 -2.58
C ILE A 453 -1.65 -16.45 -3.35
N ARG A 454 -2.57 -17.39 -3.57
CA ARG A 454 -3.86 -17.10 -4.23
C ARG A 454 -4.69 -16.10 -3.45
N THR A 455 -4.79 -16.27 -2.14
CA THR A 455 -5.56 -15.36 -1.26
C THR A 455 -4.96 -13.95 -1.29
N MET A 456 -3.64 -13.84 -1.23
CA MET A 456 -2.91 -12.56 -1.36
C MET A 456 -3.19 -11.92 -2.73
N ALA A 457 -3.08 -12.70 -3.81
CA ALA A 457 -3.30 -12.21 -5.17
C ALA A 457 -4.70 -11.66 -5.38
N MET A 458 -5.72 -12.35 -4.90
CA MET A 458 -7.12 -11.89 -4.95
C MET A 458 -7.31 -10.58 -4.18
N TYR A 459 -6.76 -10.49 -2.96
CA TYR A 459 -6.85 -9.28 -2.17
C TYR A 459 -6.15 -8.10 -2.83
N ILE A 460 -4.92 -8.29 -3.31
CA ILE A 460 -4.15 -7.24 -3.98
C ILE A 460 -4.81 -6.78 -5.27
N HIS A 461 -5.43 -7.70 -6.01
CA HIS A 461 -6.20 -7.34 -7.19
C HIS A 461 -7.37 -6.40 -6.83
N ILE A 462 -8.15 -6.73 -5.79
CA ILE A 462 -9.25 -5.89 -5.30
C ILE A 462 -8.73 -4.55 -4.77
N LEU A 463 -7.62 -4.56 -4.03
CA LEU A 463 -7.00 -3.34 -3.51
C LEU A 463 -6.56 -2.42 -4.65
N ALA A 464 -5.93 -2.97 -5.70
CA ALA A 464 -5.55 -2.22 -6.88
C ALA A 464 -6.75 -1.57 -7.58
N GLN A 465 -7.86 -2.30 -7.72
CA GLN A 465 -9.10 -1.75 -8.27
C GLN A 465 -9.63 -0.57 -7.43
N ASN A 466 -9.60 -0.69 -6.11
CA ASN A 466 -10.08 0.38 -5.21
C ASN A 466 -9.20 1.64 -5.29
N ILE A 467 -7.88 1.48 -5.32
CA ILE A 467 -6.96 2.63 -5.42
C ILE A 467 -7.03 3.25 -6.81
N TYR A 468 -7.17 2.44 -7.87
CA TYR A 468 -7.39 2.94 -9.22
C TYR A 468 -8.68 3.78 -9.32
N ALA A 469 -9.78 3.28 -8.76
CA ALA A 469 -11.04 4.02 -8.70
C ALA A 469 -10.89 5.33 -7.92
N TYR A 470 -10.08 5.34 -6.84
CA TYR A 470 -9.79 6.54 -6.07
C TYR A 470 -9.05 7.60 -6.90
N ILE A 471 -8.04 7.22 -7.66
CA ILE A 471 -7.32 8.13 -8.58
C ILE A 471 -8.27 8.66 -9.65
N MET A 472 -9.05 7.77 -10.27
CA MET A 472 -9.98 8.14 -11.34
C MET A 472 -11.09 9.08 -10.84
N ALA A 473 -11.49 9.00 -9.58
CA ALA A 473 -12.43 9.94 -8.99
C ALA A 473 -11.90 11.40 -8.99
N PHE A 474 -10.58 11.58 -8.90
CA PHE A 474 -9.95 12.91 -9.02
C PHE A 474 -9.75 13.35 -10.47
N SER A 475 -9.61 12.42 -11.41
CA SER A 475 -9.36 12.74 -12.82
C SER A 475 -10.47 13.59 -13.42
N THR A 476 -11.71 13.42 -12.95
CA THR A 476 -12.86 14.23 -13.35
C THR A 476 -12.78 15.68 -12.89
N SER A 477 -12.02 15.94 -11.82
CA SER A 477 -11.85 17.27 -11.20
C SER A 477 -10.57 17.97 -11.62
N LEU A 478 -9.57 17.22 -12.10
CA LEU A 478 -8.25 17.72 -12.51
C LEU A 478 -8.17 17.77 -14.04
N ARG A 479 -7.75 18.92 -14.59
CA ARG A 479 -7.62 19.11 -16.03
C ARG A 479 -6.46 18.33 -16.64
N ASN A 480 -5.40 18.06 -15.86
CA ASN A 480 -4.20 17.34 -16.32
C ASN A 480 -3.83 16.30 -15.26
N LEU A 481 -3.76 15.03 -15.65
CA LEU A 481 -3.16 13.98 -14.85
C LEU A 481 -1.63 14.00 -15.02
N PRO A 482 -0.86 13.64 -14.00
CA PRO A 482 0.60 13.47 -14.14
C PRO A 482 0.93 12.43 -15.22
N THR A 483 2.05 12.63 -15.94
CA THR A 483 2.52 11.68 -16.99
C THR A 483 2.77 10.27 -16.47
N ILE A 484 3.00 10.12 -15.17
CA ILE A 484 3.15 8.82 -14.51
C ILE A 484 1.90 7.92 -14.63
N ILE A 485 0.74 8.49 -15.03
CA ILE A 485 -0.48 7.70 -15.24
C ILE A 485 -0.30 6.63 -16.33
N ASP A 486 0.53 6.88 -17.35
CA ASP A 486 0.84 5.91 -18.40
C ASP A 486 1.53 4.66 -17.84
N ASP A 487 2.34 4.83 -16.79
CA ASP A 487 2.99 3.72 -16.08
C ASP A 487 2.00 2.94 -15.22
N VAL A 488 1.03 3.62 -14.64
CA VAL A 488 -0.10 3.00 -13.91
C VAL A 488 -0.94 2.17 -14.87
N GLU A 489 -1.38 2.75 -16.01
CA GLU A 489 -2.23 2.07 -16.98
C GLU A 489 -1.54 0.85 -17.58
N ALA A 490 -0.26 0.94 -17.92
CA ALA A 490 0.48 -0.17 -18.48
C ALA A 490 0.50 -1.39 -17.53
N ARG A 491 0.80 -1.18 -16.24
CA ARG A 491 0.84 -2.23 -15.22
C ARG A 491 -0.56 -2.75 -14.87
N TYR A 492 -1.52 -1.85 -14.69
CA TYR A 492 -2.88 -2.20 -14.36
C TYR A 492 -3.57 -3.00 -15.48
N ASN A 493 -3.31 -2.65 -16.75
CA ASN A 493 -3.81 -3.41 -17.90
C ASN A 493 -3.20 -4.83 -17.97
N LEU A 494 -1.94 -5.01 -17.58
CA LEU A 494 -1.32 -6.34 -17.46
C LEU A 494 -1.95 -7.12 -16.30
N LEU A 495 -2.18 -6.48 -15.15
CA LEU A 495 -2.85 -7.08 -13.99
C LEU A 495 -4.25 -7.61 -14.35
N GLN A 496 -5.02 -6.85 -15.14
CA GLN A 496 -6.37 -7.25 -15.54
C GLN A 496 -6.39 -8.44 -16.52
N LYS A 497 -5.28 -8.71 -17.21
CA LYS A 497 -5.18 -9.74 -18.24
C LYS A 497 -4.54 -11.04 -17.78
N THR A 498 -3.86 -11.04 -16.64
CA THR A 498 -3.18 -12.25 -16.13
C THR A 498 -4.11 -13.10 -15.28
N ASP A 499 -4.02 -14.43 -15.43
CA ASP A 499 -4.70 -15.40 -14.57
C ASP A 499 -3.76 -16.01 -13.52
N ASN A 500 -2.44 -15.85 -13.69
CA ASN A 500 -1.45 -16.37 -12.77
C ASN A 500 -1.45 -15.60 -11.44
N ASP A 501 -1.52 -16.30 -10.31
CA ASP A 501 -1.63 -15.67 -8.99
C ASP A 501 -0.36 -14.90 -8.58
N LEU A 502 0.82 -15.39 -8.93
CA LEU A 502 2.08 -14.72 -8.64
C LEU A 502 2.21 -13.43 -9.45
N ASP A 503 1.76 -13.44 -10.70
CA ASP A 503 1.73 -12.24 -11.54
C ASP A 503 0.72 -11.23 -11.03
N LYS A 504 -0.49 -11.68 -10.63
CA LYS A 504 -1.49 -10.81 -10.01
C LYS A 504 -0.94 -10.11 -8.79
N LEU A 505 -0.22 -10.86 -7.95
CA LEU A 505 0.41 -10.31 -6.76
C LEU A 505 1.48 -9.27 -7.14
N THR A 506 2.40 -9.62 -8.06
CA THR A 506 3.48 -8.75 -8.51
C THR A 506 2.97 -7.48 -9.19
N LEU A 507 2.14 -7.64 -10.23
CA LEU A 507 1.60 -6.52 -11.00
C LEU A 507 0.67 -5.65 -10.16
N GLY A 508 -0.05 -6.27 -9.20
CA GLY A 508 -0.89 -5.56 -8.27
C GLY A 508 -0.08 -4.67 -7.32
N ILE A 509 0.95 -5.20 -6.67
CA ILE A 509 1.85 -4.42 -5.78
C ILE A 509 2.51 -3.28 -6.57
N SER A 510 3.02 -3.58 -7.76
CA SER A 510 3.64 -2.60 -8.64
C SER A 510 2.64 -1.51 -9.05
N SER A 511 1.46 -1.89 -9.54
CA SER A 511 0.40 -0.94 -9.93
C SER A 511 0.01 -0.02 -8.78
N ILE A 512 -0.24 -0.58 -7.59
CA ILE A 512 -0.62 0.19 -6.40
C ILE A 512 0.48 1.19 -6.02
N SER A 513 1.75 0.79 -6.10
CA SER A 513 2.88 1.67 -5.79
C SER A 513 2.94 2.87 -6.73
N TYR A 514 2.75 2.67 -8.04
CA TYR A 514 2.68 3.75 -9.02
C TYR A 514 1.40 4.58 -8.90
N MET A 515 0.27 3.98 -8.57
CA MET A 515 -0.97 4.67 -8.25
C MET A 515 -0.80 5.60 -7.05
N TYR A 516 -0.14 5.13 -6.01
CA TYR A 516 0.12 5.96 -4.85
C TYR A 516 1.08 7.11 -5.16
N LEU A 517 2.12 6.88 -5.95
CA LEU A 517 3.01 7.93 -6.42
C LEU A 517 2.24 8.97 -7.25
N THR A 518 1.29 8.54 -8.08
CA THR A 518 0.41 9.44 -8.83
C THR A 518 -0.39 10.33 -7.89
N LEU A 519 -1.03 9.75 -6.86
CA LEU A 519 -1.79 10.51 -5.85
C LEU A 519 -0.91 11.53 -5.13
N VAL A 520 0.27 11.13 -4.66
CA VAL A 520 1.21 12.06 -4.01
C VAL A 520 1.58 13.20 -4.96
N SER A 521 1.90 12.88 -6.23
CA SER A 521 2.30 13.87 -7.24
C SER A 521 1.18 14.88 -7.55
N MET A 522 -0.09 14.47 -7.50
CA MET A 522 -1.24 15.35 -7.71
C MET A 522 -1.41 16.39 -6.61
N PHE A 523 -0.99 16.06 -5.39
CA PHE A 523 -1.30 16.86 -4.20
C PHE A 523 -0.07 17.45 -3.51
N ILE A 524 1.12 17.40 -4.11
CA ILE A 524 2.32 18.04 -3.55
C ILE A 524 2.10 19.56 -3.45
N GLN A 525 2.18 20.11 -2.24
CA GLN A 525 2.18 21.55 -1.99
C GLN A 525 3.56 22.06 -1.55
N SER A 526 4.25 21.28 -0.73
CA SER A 526 5.61 21.53 -0.27
C SER A 526 6.38 20.22 -0.30
N MET A 527 7.54 20.21 -0.93
CA MET A 527 8.43 19.06 -0.98
C MET A 527 8.86 18.64 0.43
N GLU A 528 9.28 19.59 1.24
CA GLU A 528 9.74 19.36 2.60
C GLU A 528 8.64 18.75 3.47
N ALA A 529 7.43 19.30 3.45
CA ALA A 529 6.30 18.77 4.20
C ALA A 529 5.90 17.36 3.73
N THR A 530 5.97 17.13 2.42
CA THR A 530 5.67 15.80 1.84
C THR A 530 6.71 14.77 2.27
N ILE A 531 8.01 15.09 2.19
CA ILE A 531 9.10 14.22 2.64
C ILE A 531 8.94 13.90 4.13
N TYR A 532 8.71 14.92 4.96
CA TYR A 532 8.53 14.73 6.40
C TYR A 532 7.33 13.81 6.70
N THR A 533 6.18 14.05 6.05
CA THR A 533 4.96 13.25 6.22
C THR A 533 5.19 11.80 5.83
N LEU A 534 5.75 11.56 4.63
CA LEU A 534 6.03 10.22 4.14
C LEU A 534 7.06 9.48 5.02
N ASN A 535 8.13 10.18 5.42
CA ASN A 535 9.16 9.57 6.28
C ASN A 535 8.60 9.20 7.65
N ARG A 536 7.79 10.07 8.25
CA ARG A 536 7.14 9.81 9.54
C ARG A 536 6.18 8.61 9.45
N THR A 537 5.37 8.55 8.38
CA THR A 537 4.45 7.44 8.13
C THR A 537 5.19 6.14 7.85
N LEU A 538 6.29 6.21 7.08
CA LEU A 538 7.17 5.07 6.81
C LEU A 538 7.69 4.43 8.10
N HIS A 539 8.19 5.23 9.04
CA HIS A 539 8.67 4.73 10.33
C HIS A 539 7.55 4.08 11.15
N MET A 540 6.33 4.64 11.13
CA MET A 540 5.16 4.00 11.75
C MET A 540 4.86 2.64 11.12
N ASN A 541 4.86 2.56 9.79
CA ASN A 541 4.58 1.33 9.06
C ASN A 541 5.67 0.27 9.27
N LEU A 542 6.95 0.65 9.34
CA LEU A 542 8.06 -0.24 9.71
C LEU A 542 7.87 -0.81 11.12
N ASN A 543 7.58 0.04 12.09
CA ASN A 543 7.32 -0.37 13.47
C ASN A 543 6.16 -1.38 13.57
N MET A 544 5.11 -1.17 12.78
CA MET A 544 3.94 -2.03 12.78
C MET A 544 4.15 -3.38 12.08
N LEU A 545 5.14 -3.51 11.22
CA LEU A 545 5.54 -4.77 10.58
C LEU A 545 6.44 -5.63 11.47
N GLY A 546 7.23 -5.02 12.35
CA GLY A 546 8.17 -5.73 13.22
C GLY A 546 9.14 -6.63 12.41
N ASN A 547 9.10 -7.94 12.64
CA ASN A 547 10.00 -8.90 11.98
C ASN A 547 9.58 -9.25 10.53
N TYR A 548 8.48 -8.71 10.01
CA TYR A 548 7.94 -9.08 8.68
C TYR A 548 8.32 -8.09 7.57
N ILE A 549 9.42 -7.39 7.73
CA ILE A 549 9.90 -6.41 6.74
C ILE A 549 10.34 -7.13 5.45
N PRO A 550 9.87 -6.74 4.25
CA PRO A 550 10.26 -7.37 2.99
C PRO A 550 11.74 -7.17 2.67
N ILE A 551 12.33 -8.09 1.88
CA ILE A 551 13.78 -8.14 1.60
C ILE A 551 14.31 -6.89 0.88
N ASP A 552 13.48 -6.22 0.12
CA ASP A 552 13.81 -5.00 -0.63
C ASP A 552 13.75 -3.72 0.23
N ALA A 553 13.07 -3.75 1.38
CA ALA A 553 12.92 -2.57 2.22
C ALA A 553 14.27 -1.96 2.68
N PRO A 554 15.25 -2.72 3.21
CA PRO A 554 16.53 -2.14 3.59
C PRO A 554 17.31 -1.54 2.42
N LEU A 555 17.13 -2.08 1.20
CA LEU A 555 17.74 -1.54 -0.02
C LEU A 555 17.14 -0.19 -0.40
N TYR A 556 15.82 -0.06 -0.31
CA TYR A 556 15.16 1.24 -0.54
C TYR A 556 15.48 2.26 0.56
N ILE A 557 15.65 1.84 1.81
CA ILE A 557 16.08 2.72 2.92
C ILE A 557 17.46 3.30 2.59
N GLU A 558 18.42 2.47 2.16
CA GLU A 558 19.75 2.94 1.76
C GLU A 558 19.70 4.01 0.67
N ILE A 559 18.86 3.80 -0.39
CA ILE A 559 18.68 4.82 -1.43
C ILE A 559 18.09 6.11 -0.87
N ILE A 560 17.04 6.02 -0.04
CA ILE A 560 16.37 7.19 0.53
C ILE A 560 17.37 8.04 1.35
N GLU A 561 18.26 7.41 2.10
CA GLU A 561 19.29 8.10 2.87
C GLU A 561 20.31 8.83 1.99
N ASN A 562 20.58 8.32 0.80
CA ASN A 562 21.52 8.91 -0.15
C ASN A 562 20.87 9.94 -1.10
N LEU A 563 19.54 10.01 -1.20
CA LEU A 563 18.82 10.93 -2.10
C LEU A 563 18.46 12.29 -1.46
N LYS A 564 19.04 12.67 -0.33
CA LYS A 564 18.67 13.90 0.42
C LYS A 564 18.78 15.17 -0.40
N GLU A 565 19.66 15.21 -1.39
CA GLU A 565 19.86 16.36 -2.27
C GLU A 565 18.88 16.41 -3.46
N ASN A 566 18.10 15.33 -3.69
CA ASN A 566 17.10 15.26 -4.76
C ASN A 566 15.70 14.97 -4.18
N PRO A 567 14.94 16.02 -3.81
CA PRO A 567 13.64 15.87 -3.15
C PRO A 567 12.61 15.06 -3.96
N TYR A 568 12.59 15.18 -5.29
CA TYR A 568 11.65 14.43 -6.13
C TYR A 568 11.94 12.94 -6.10
N SER A 569 13.20 12.56 -6.27
CA SER A 569 13.61 11.16 -6.20
C SER A 569 13.40 10.59 -4.79
N GLN A 570 13.65 11.39 -3.76
CA GLN A 570 13.40 11.00 -2.38
C GLN A 570 11.90 10.76 -2.11
N ILE A 571 11.00 11.64 -2.56
CA ILE A 571 9.54 11.46 -2.48
C ILE A 571 9.13 10.18 -3.21
N THR A 572 9.66 9.95 -4.41
CA THR A 572 9.34 8.76 -5.20
C THR A 572 9.68 7.48 -4.43
N MET A 573 10.86 7.40 -3.84
CA MET A 573 11.31 6.23 -3.09
C MET A 573 10.58 6.06 -1.77
N LEU A 574 10.35 7.15 -1.03
CA LEU A 574 9.55 7.14 0.20
C LEU A 574 8.13 6.65 -0.07
N THR A 575 7.49 7.18 -1.11
CA THR A 575 6.13 6.80 -1.51
C THR A 575 6.05 5.32 -1.86
N LYS A 576 6.99 4.84 -2.69
CA LYS A 576 7.05 3.43 -3.10
C LYS A 576 7.23 2.52 -1.89
N LEU A 577 8.21 2.80 -1.04
CA LEU A 577 8.50 1.97 0.13
C LEU A 577 7.35 1.99 1.15
N SER A 578 6.78 3.18 1.46
CA SER A 578 5.65 3.29 2.40
C SER A 578 4.46 2.44 1.94
N MET A 579 4.16 2.45 0.63
CA MET A 579 3.06 1.64 0.10
C MET A 579 3.37 0.14 0.12
N ILE A 580 4.59 -0.27 -0.21
CA ILE A 580 5.01 -1.67 -0.14
C ILE A 580 4.83 -2.19 1.29
N LEU A 581 5.29 -1.46 2.32
CA LEU A 581 5.16 -1.88 3.71
C LEU A 581 3.68 -1.99 4.14
N THR A 582 2.84 -1.06 3.70
CA THR A 582 1.39 -1.10 3.96
C THR A 582 0.74 -2.34 3.33
N ILE A 583 1.10 -2.66 2.09
CA ILE A 583 0.61 -3.86 1.39
C ILE A 583 1.07 -5.12 2.12
N TYR A 584 2.34 -5.23 2.47
CA TYR A 584 2.87 -6.39 3.19
C TYR A 584 2.17 -6.60 4.53
N ARG A 585 1.89 -5.53 5.28
CA ARG A 585 1.10 -5.61 6.50
C ARG A 585 -0.32 -6.13 6.24
N SER A 586 -0.98 -5.60 5.23
CA SER A 586 -2.33 -6.04 4.85
C SER A 586 -2.36 -7.53 4.47
N ILE A 587 -1.35 -7.98 3.72
CA ILE A 587 -1.17 -9.39 3.34
C ILE A 587 -1.03 -10.28 4.59
N ILE A 588 -0.20 -9.88 5.55
CA ILE A 588 0.01 -10.64 6.80
C ILE A 588 -1.30 -10.75 7.58
N LEU A 589 -2.06 -9.67 7.69
CA LEU A 589 -3.35 -9.66 8.40
C LEU A 589 -4.40 -10.59 7.77
N ILE A 590 -4.31 -10.83 6.46
CA ILE A 590 -5.24 -11.69 5.73
C ILE A 590 -4.83 -13.16 5.83
N THR A 591 -3.53 -13.46 5.79
CA THR A 591 -3.04 -14.84 5.68
C THR A 591 -2.77 -15.51 7.02
N GLU A 592 -2.40 -14.76 8.05
CA GLU A 592 -1.93 -15.38 9.29
C GLU A 592 -3.00 -15.51 10.37
N ASN A 593 -4.19 -14.89 10.21
CA ASN A 593 -5.22 -14.79 11.26
C ASN A 593 -4.64 -14.42 12.65
N LYS A 594 -3.40 -13.90 12.66
CA LYS A 594 -2.68 -13.47 13.85
C LYS A 594 -2.92 -11.98 14.00
N THR A 595 -3.48 -11.60 15.11
CA THR A 595 -3.34 -10.24 15.61
C THR A 595 -1.84 -9.97 15.73
N ILE A 596 -1.29 -9.12 14.87
CA ILE A 596 0.05 -8.60 15.10
C ILE A 596 -0.11 -7.77 16.38
N THR A 597 0.39 -8.32 17.48
CA THR A 597 0.43 -7.61 18.75
C THR A 597 1.44 -6.49 18.63
N SER A 598 1.02 -5.36 18.03
CA SER A 598 1.65 -4.09 18.36
C SER A 598 1.30 -3.85 19.83
N THR A 599 2.28 -3.59 20.64
CA THR A 599 2.07 -3.19 22.03
C THR A 599 1.38 -1.82 21.98
N ILE A 600 0.04 -1.83 21.87
CA ILE A 600 -0.77 -0.63 22.01
C ILE A 600 -0.74 -0.33 23.49
N GLY A 601 0.06 0.65 23.91
CA GLY A 601 0.02 1.16 25.26
C GLY A 601 -1.29 1.92 25.44
N ILE A 602 -2.29 1.27 26.05
CA ILE A 602 -3.50 1.97 26.48
C ILE A 602 -3.18 2.50 27.87
N GLU A 603 -2.86 3.79 27.98
CA GLU A 603 -2.77 4.48 29.26
C GLU A 603 -4.18 4.88 29.69
N THR A 604 -4.65 4.32 30.79
CA THR A 604 -5.85 4.82 31.49
C THR A 604 -5.47 6.07 32.28
N ALA A 605 -5.77 7.25 31.73
CA ALA A 605 -5.69 8.49 32.49
C ALA A 605 -6.81 8.49 33.55
N THR A 606 -6.47 8.27 34.81
CA THR A 606 -7.33 8.62 35.93
C THR A 606 -7.27 10.13 36.15
N GLN A 607 -8.39 10.81 35.99
CA GLN A 607 -8.54 12.19 36.44
C GLN A 607 -8.34 12.25 37.93
N THR A 608 -7.25 12.87 38.39
CA THR A 608 -7.11 13.41 39.76
C THR A 608 -7.19 14.93 39.70
N PRO A 609 -7.85 15.60 40.66
CA PRO A 609 -7.86 17.08 40.69
C PRO A 609 -6.45 17.58 40.93
N MET A 610 -6.15 18.75 40.34
CA MET A 610 -4.88 19.43 40.49
C MET A 610 -4.55 19.63 42.00
N ASP A 611 -3.50 18.97 42.44
CA ASP A 611 -2.64 19.49 43.50
C ASP A 611 -1.20 19.08 43.19
N GLU A 612 -0.28 20.02 43.40
CA GLU A 612 1.10 19.94 43.00
C GLU A 612 1.86 18.85 43.75
N THR A 613 2.13 17.74 43.09
CA THR A 613 3.38 16.98 43.20
C THR A 613 3.37 15.82 42.21
N ILE A 614 4.16 15.95 41.15
CA ILE A 614 4.31 14.93 40.10
C ILE A 614 4.98 13.69 40.71
N ARG A 615 4.21 12.61 40.88
CA ARG A 615 4.72 11.24 40.89
C ARG A 615 3.95 10.44 39.85
N THR A 616 4.58 10.25 38.70
CA THR A 616 4.10 9.42 37.61
C THR A 616 4.10 7.96 38.05
N ILE A 617 2.92 7.36 38.23
CA ILE A 617 2.75 5.92 38.33
C ILE A 617 2.17 5.46 37.01
N THR A 618 3.01 4.92 36.13
CA THR A 618 2.61 4.32 34.87
C THR A 618 2.05 2.93 35.15
N LYS A 619 0.76 2.73 34.94
CA LYS A 619 0.13 1.41 34.98
C LYS A 619 -0.18 0.99 33.55
N THR A 620 0.66 0.14 32.98
CA THR A 620 0.47 -0.43 31.65
C THR A 620 -0.58 -1.53 31.72
N ILE A 621 -1.71 -1.36 31.05
CA ILE A 621 -2.68 -2.44 30.83
C ILE A 621 -2.42 -2.99 29.44
N THR A 622 -1.86 -4.19 29.36
CA THR A 622 -1.69 -4.92 28.11
C THR A 622 -2.99 -5.68 27.84
N ILE A 623 -3.73 -5.25 26.80
CA ILE A 623 -4.84 -6.04 26.27
C ILE A 623 -4.27 -6.99 25.23
N THR A 624 -4.03 -8.22 25.62
CA THR A 624 -3.62 -9.29 24.71
C THR A 624 -4.88 -9.92 24.13
N HIS A 625 -5.18 -9.67 22.87
CA HIS A 625 -6.14 -10.48 22.13
C HIS A 625 -5.44 -11.77 21.72
N THR A 626 -5.52 -12.78 22.57
CA THR A 626 -4.99 -14.11 22.27
C THR A 626 -6.12 -14.93 21.63
N ILE A 627 -6.04 -15.17 20.33
CA ILE A 627 -6.79 -16.26 19.71
C ILE A 627 -5.90 -17.50 19.87
N THR A 628 -6.26 -18.35 20.83
CA THR A 628 -5.49 -19.54 21.17
C THR A 628 -5.91 -20.69 20.25
N VAL A 629 -5.00 -21.16 19.41
CA VAL A 629 -5.17 -22.37 18.59
C VAL A 629 -4.44 -23.53 19.28
N THR A 630 -5.15 -24.52 19.81
CA THR A 630 -4.56 -25.69 20.47
C THR A 630 -4.36 -26.80 19.44
N GLN A 631 -3.13 -27.14 19.13
CA GLN A 631 -2.78 -28.40 18.45
C GLN A 631 -2.17 -29.36 19.47
N GLU A 632 -2.85 -30.46 19.75
CA GLU A 632 -2.25 -31.57 20.50
C GLU A 632 -1.37 -32.40 19.56
N LYS A 633 -0.07 -32.44 19.84
CA LYS A 633 0.82 -33.49 19.31
C LYS A 633 0.97 -34.57 20.37
N PRO A 634 0.93 -35.85 19.99
CA PRO A 634 1.24 -36.94 20.94
C PRO A 634 2.73 -36.88 21.32
N VAL A 635 3.00 -36.71 22.59
CA VAL A 635 4.36 -36.72 23.14
C VAL A 635 4.60 -38.07 23.80
N TYR A 636 5.56 -38.82 23.26
CA TYR A 636 6.28 -39.81 24.03
C TYR A 636 7.61 -39.20 24.53
N GLY A 637 7.82 -39.24 25.85
CA GLY A 637 9.12 -38.93 26.45
C GLY A 637 9.11 -37.72 27.39
N LYS A 638 9.42 -37.99 28.65
CA LYS A 638 9.56 -37.05 29.76
C LYS A 638 10.69 -36.05 29.50
N GLU A 639 10.42 -34.75 29.68
CA GLU A 639 11.28 -33.85 30.45
C GLU A 639 10.63 -32.47 30.59
N HIS A 640 10.91 -31.79 31.71
CA HIS A 640 10.29 -30.52 32.11
C HIS A 640 10.54 -29.38 31.11
N GLY A 641 9.48 -28.87 30.50
CA GLY A 641 9.51 -27.66 29.66
C GLY A 641 8.14 -27.00 29.66
N THR A 642 8.13 -25.72 29.80
CA THR A 642 6.97 -24.82 29.78
C THR A 642 6.01 -25.15 28.65
N VAL A 643 4.77 -25.43 29.00
CA VAL A 643 3.67 -25.73 28.05
C VAL A 643 3.28 -24.47 27.31
N SER A 644 3.57 -24.43 26.01
CA SER A 644 2.97 -23.45 25.09
C SER A 644 1.69 -24.06 24.53
N THR A 645 0.55 -23.53 24.93
CA THR A 645 -0.75 -23.93 24.40
C THR A 645 -1.08 -23.12 23.14
N THR A 646 -1.22 -23.81 22.02
CA THR A 646 -1.78 -23.27 20.77
C THR A 646 -3.21 -23.80 20.62
N THR A 647 -4.22 -22.90 20.54
CA THR A 647 -5.63 -23.31 20.37
C THR A 647 -6.02 -23.22 18.90
N VAL A 648 -6.48 -24.32 18.32
CA VAL A 648 -7.09 -24.37 16.97
C VAL A 648 -8.55 -23.93 17.10
N ASN A 649 -9.03 -23.15 16.12
CA ASN A 649 -10.39 -22.68 16.07
C ASN A 649 -11.35 -23.88 15.97
N LEU A 650 -12.02 -24.21 17.08
CA LEU A 650 -12.94 -25.34 17.15
C LEU A 650 -14.14 -25.21 16.20
N SER A 651 -14.40 -23.99 15.67
CA SER A 651 -15.50 -23.73 14.75
C SER A 651 -15.33 -24.46 13.41
N ASP A 652 -14.10 -24.52 12.86
CA ASP A 652 -13.86 -25.15 11.56
C ASP A 652 -13.88 -26.69 11.66
N VAL A 653 -13.45 -27.24 12.78
CA VAL A 653 -13.54 -28.68 13.07
C VAL A 653 -15.00 -29.06 13.36
N ALA A 654 -15.74 -28.25 14.10
CA ALA A 654 -17.14 -28.48 14.37
C ALA A 654 -18.01 -28.36 13.11
N VAL A 655 -17.77 -27.36 12.27
CA VAL A 655 -18.45 -27.21 10.98
C VAL A 655 -18.12 -28.39 10.05
N SER A 656 -16.87 -28.81 9.98
CA SER A 656 -16.48 -29.98 9.18
C SER A 656 -17.11 -31.28 9.68
N LEU A 657 -17.17 -31.47 11.00
CA LEU A 657 -17.86 -32.61 11.61
C LEU A 657 -19.38 -32.57 11.39
N ILE A 658 -20.01 -31.41 11.49
CA ILE A 658 -21.45 -31.22 11.21
C ILE A 658 -21.73 -31.52 9.73
N ILE A 659 -20.91 -31.05 8.82
CA ILE A 659 -21.04 -31.35 7.38
C ILE A 659 -20.90 -32.85 7.12
N ILE A 660 -19.96 -33.53 7.75
CA ILE A 660 -19.77 -34.99 7.62
C ILE A 660 -21.00 -35.72 8.17
N VAL A 661 -21.48 -35.33 9.36
CA VAL A 661 -22.66 -35.99 9.98
C VAL A 661 -23.93 -35.76 9.14
N VAL A 662 -24.13 -34.53 8.61
CA VAL A 662 -25.26 -34.21 7.75
C VAL A 662 -25.18 -34.96 6.43
N THR A 663 -23.96 -35.06 5.84
CA THR A 663 -23.76 -35.79 4.58
C THR A 663 -24.01 -37.30 4.76
N VAL A 664 -23.56 -37.87 5.85
CA VAL A 664 -23.81 -39.27 6.19
C VAL A 664 -25.30 -39.51 6.48
N ALA A 665 -25.98 -38.64 7.19
CA ALA A 665 -27.41 -38.72 7.45
C ALA A 665 -28.24 -38.61 6.17
N LEU A 666 -27.85 -37.69 5.26
CA LEU A 666 -28.50 -37.58 3.93
C LEU A 666 -28.27 -38.83 3.07
N ALA A 667 -27.06 -39.39 3.10
CA ALA A 667 -26.75 -40.61 2.37
C ALA A 667 -27.56 -41.81 2.91
N ILE A 668 -27.76 -41.90 4.22
CA ILE A 668 -28.63 -42.93 4.84
C ILE A 668 -30.08 -42.71 4.45
N LEU A 669 -30.57 -41.47 4.46
CA LEU A 669 -31.95 -41.16 4.05
C LEU A 669 -32.17 -41.48 2.56
N VAL A 670 -31.21 -41.16 1.70
CA VAL A 670 -31.27 -41.53 0.26
C VAL A 670 -31.26 -43.05 0.08
N ALA A 671 -30.43 -43.78 0.79
CA ALA A 671 -30.39 -45.22 0.77
C ALA A 671 -31.69 -45.86 1.25
N ILE A 672 -32.33 -45.29 2.28
CA ILE A 672 -33.67 -45.70 2.74
C ILE A 672 -34.75 -45.40 1.68
N ALA A 673 -34.69 -44.19 1.08
CA ALA A 673 -35.64 -43.80 0.02
C ALA A 673 -35.51 -44.72 -1.21
N ILE A 674 -34.28 -45.05 -1.65
CA ILE A 674 -34.04 -45.98 -2.76
C ILE A 674 -34.60 -47.39 -2.42
N ARG A 675 -34.47 -47.84 -1.19
CA ARG A 675 -34.97 -49.13 -0.72
C ARG A 675 -36.52 -49.16 -0.63
N PHE A 676 -37.17 -48.00 -0.38
CA PHE A 676 -38.60 -47.84 -0.40
C PHE A 676 -39.16 -47.76 -1.84
N ILE A 677 -38.50 -47.09 -2.74
CA ILE A 677 -38.86 -46.94 -4.16
C ILE A 677 -38.69 -48.32 -4.87
N GLY A 678 -37.56 -49.03 -4.62
CA GLY A 678 -37.33 -50.37 -5.19
C GLY A 678 -38.28 -51.45 -4.71
N ARG A 679 -39.11 -51.20 -3.65
CA ARG A 679 -40.15 -52.14 -3.22
C ARG A 679 -41.51 -51.88 -3.85
N LYS A 680 -41.75 -50.75 -4.55
CA LYS A 680 -42.98 -50.43 -5.21
C LYS A 680 -43.10 -50.97 -6.65
N ASP A 681 -41.98 -51.37 -7.28
CA ASP A 681 -42.01 -51.84 -8.67
C ASP A 681 -42.23 -53.38 -8.82
N TYR A 682 -42.56 -54.11 -7.73
CA TYR A 682 -42.86 -55.55 -7.80
C TYR A 682 -44.32 -55.92 -7.54
N GLN A 683 -45.28 -54.99 -7.74
CA GLN A 683 -46.69 -55.26 -7.53
C GLN A 683 -47.62 -54.85 -8.69
N TYR A 684 -47.17 -54.71 -9.91
CA TYR A 684 -48.02 -54.60 -11.10
C TYR A 684 -47.41 -55.34 -12.27
N THR A 685 -47.57 -56.70 -12.27
CA THR A 685 -47.71 -57.52 -13.46
C THR A 685 -48.40 -58.81 -13.04
N ILE A 686 -49.69 -58.84 -13.12
CA ILE A 686 -50.59 -59.88 -13.65
C ILE A 686 -51.86 -59.19 -14.12
#